data_4e74b8460f397d3d39c06e99bdb2a2bc
#
_entry.id   4e74b8460f397d3d39c06e99bdb2a2bc
#
_cell.length_a   1.000
_cell.length_b   1.000
_cell.length_c   1.000
_cell.angle_alpha   90.00
_cell.angle_beta   90.00
_cell.angle_gamma   90.00
#
_symmetry.space_group_name_H-M   'P 1'
#
loop_
_entity.id
_entity.type
_entity.pdbx_description
1 polymer ?
#
loop_
_entity_poly.entity_id
_entity_poly.type
_entity_poly.pdbx_seq_one_letter_code
_entity_poly.pdbx_strand_id
1 'polypeptide(L)'
;MRGRSAPFASLRLLFLLAAFVAAVPCAAPRAARAADDETDLTFERETHKVEIVGNASIDKGKLKGLIRTRSGSFWKPWTKHPLRQDYLRADAATLESYYRRSGYLYVRVDSVVARPTKDTKKSDVFFYLREGPRATIKEIRLTGLGPMSDREVREALLYQVGSPLEFGILEASRDSITYQYADRGYALVSVSDSLHVDSTRVSVLYAIRPGPKVRMGSIEVAGTQKTKPVYVTRELLFKPGDVLLRSKLIQSQQRIYDSGLYSDVQMELGKVDSVTAASDIGVTVRERKMGWIDAGIGYGTVDQLRLTGQWGQRNIFRSSMRLVATGRLGVQIDTGPLHTHAGDRRLDLALTHPWPLGIRVQTTVGVYAEDEPIIQLTDQYPVQAIGASLVLSSSMFKYGRNAASYELRHVTQDSLLTQSTTNDSSYTTHRIAFTLERDTRLNIFDPLKGSDIYGRVEFVAGTIPGTAQFTTSTLQATKYLHWGRATFATRVRGGYIEPWRPTGPDTSKTDVPLELAQIPTEDRFRTGGASTVRGYYENELGTREVHTLSSANTDSVYSVIRGGQVQLLVSAEFRFPLLWIFSAAAFFDGGNVWERPEDIKPGNIFSFGNGAGYNDMRYSVGLGLRVGTPIGPIRLDYGWKLRTARPDAPDVNPDPGLLHFSLGHAY
;
A
#
# COMPACT_ATOMS: atom_id res chain seq x y z
N MET A 1 23.34 44.22 11.59
CA MET A 1 24.65 43.58 11.90
C MET A 1 24.40 42.08 11.99
N ARG A 2 24.75 41.43 10.96
CA ARG A 2 25.48 40.18 10.71
C ARG A 2 25.40 39.16 11.85
N GLY A 3 24.70 38.05 11.58
CA GLY A 3 24.84 36.76 12.25
C GLY A 3 24.37 35.64 11.31
N ARG A 4 25.31 35.14 10.53
CA ARG A 4 25.15 33.92 9.73
C ARG A 4 25.12 32.74 10.70
N SER A 5 24.00 32.01 10.80
CA SER A 5 23.94 30.71 11.46
C SER A 5 24.05 29.60 10.41
N ALA A 6 24.98 28.69 10.60
CA ALA A 6 25.41 27.66 9.67
C ALA A 6 24.41 26.45 9.63
N PRO A 7 24.22 25.83 8.49
CA PRO A 7 23.30 24.67 8.32
C PRO A 7 23.89 23.31 8.75
N PHE A 8 24.98 23.28 9.54
CA PHE A 8 25.72 22.03 9.83
C PHE A 8 25.33 21.28 11.11
N ALA A 9 24.48 21.86 11.97
CA ALA A 9 24.07 21.17 13.20
C ALA A 9 23.03 20.05 12.99
N SER A 10 22.19 20.18 11.97
CA SER A 10 21.17 19.18 11.65
C SER A 10 21.74 17.90 11.01
N LEU A 11 22.89 17.99 10.36
CA LEU A 11 23.50 16.82 9.70
C LEU A 11 24.14 15.84 10.70
N ARG A 12 24.60 16.33 11.86
CA ARG A 12 25.21 15.47 12.91
C ARG A 12 24.18 14.62 13.65
N LEU A 13 22.96 15.12 13.82
CA LEU A 13 21.87 14.36 14.45
C LEU A 13 21.32 13.26 13.54
N LEU A 14 21.31 13.51 12.22
CA LEU A 14 20.91 12.49 11.22
C LEU A 14 21.87 11.30 11.17
N PHE A 15 23.17 11.53 11.33
CA PHE A 15 24.15 10.45 11.38
C PHE A 15 24.06 9.60 12.66
N LEU A 16 23.69 10.20 13.78
CA LEU A 16 23.48 9.46 15.04
C LEU A 16 22.20 8.61 15.02
N LEU A 17 21.12 9.09 14.38
CA LEU A 17 19.90 8.28 14.22
C LEU A 17 20.09 7.11 13.23
N ALA A 18 20.83 7.31 12.14
CA ALA A 18 21.16 6.25 11.20
C ALA A 18 22.07 5.17 11.82
N ALA A 19 22.95 5.55 12.75
CA ALA A 19 23.80 4.62 13.48
C ALA A 19 23.04 3.79 14.52
N PHE A 20 21.96 4.36 15.12
CA PHE A 20 21.16 3.64 16.13
C PHE A 20 20.22 2.57 15.52
N VAL A 21 19.74 2.78 14.28
CA VAL A 21 18.92 1.78 13.58
C VAL A 21 19.76 0.58 13.10
N ALA A 22 21.07 0.76 12.91
CA ALA A 22 21.98 -0.31 12.50
C ALA A 22 22.45 -1.24 13.64
N ALA A 23 22.16 -0.87 14.91
CA ALA A 23 22.71 -1.54 16.10
C ALA A 23 21.69 -2.39 16.89
N VAL A 24 20.51 -2.72 16.35
CA VAL A 24 19.61 -3.70 16.95
C VAL A 24 20.05 -5.10 16.47
N PRO A 25 20.69 -5.93 17.33
CA PRO A 25 21.00 -7.29 16.95
C PRO A 25 19.70 -8.08 16.87
N CYS A 26 19.32 -8.51 15.67
CA CYS A 26 18.27 -9.48 15.45
C CYS A 26 18.77 -10.82 16.02
N ALA A 27 18.42 -11.14 17.26
CA ALA A 27 18.68 -12.43 17.86
C ALA A 27 17.80 -13.46 17.18
N ALA A 28 18.32 -14.11 16.15
CA ALA A 28 17.73 -15.32 15.60
C ALA A 28 17.84 -16.47 16.64
N PRO A 29 16.80 -17.27 16.83
CA PRO A 29 16.90 -18.42 17.72
C PRO A 29 17.96 -19.39 17.18
N ARG A 30 18.94 -19.72 18.03
CA ARG A 30 19.89 -20.79 17.78
C ARG A 30 19.13 -22.11 17.73
N ALA A 31 18.88 -22.61 16.53
CA ALA A 31 18.52 -24.02 16.35
C ALA A 31 19.71 -24.88 16.77
N ALA A 32 19.45 -25.78 17.71
CA ALA A 32 20.41 -26.77 18.14
C ALA A 32 20.86 -27.61 16.93
N ARG A 33 22.15 -27.58 16.63
CA ARG A 33 22.78 -28.45 15.66
C ARG A 33 22.92 -29.81 16.32
N ALA A 34 22.16 -30.79 15.85
CA ALA A 34 22.51 -32.19 16.04
C ALA A 34 23.83 -32.44 15.27
N ALA A 35 24.79 -32.97 15.96
CA ALA A 35 26.05 -33.38 15.38
C ALA A 35 25.82 -34.73 14.66
N ASP A 36 25.73 -34.69 13.33
CA ASP A 36 25.96 -35.85 12.50
C ASP A 36 27.43 -35.81 12.10
N ASP A 37 28.17 -36.73 12.70
CA ASP A 37 29.59 -36.99 12.48
C ASP A 37 29.71 -37.90 11.23
N GLU A 38 29.56 -37.32 10.04
CA GLU A 38 29.97 -37.92 8.78
C GLU A 38 31.20 -37.20 8.28
N THR A 39 32.32 -37.98 8.18
CA THR A 39 33.59 -37.53 7.62
C THR A 39 33.43 -37.03 6.19
N ASP A 40 33.02 -35.78 6.06
CA ASP A 40 32.85 -35.06 4.81
C ASP A 40 34.23 -34.54 4.39
N LEU A 41 34.72 -35.03 3.25
CA LEU A 41 35.92 -34.50 2.59
C LEU A 41 35.67 -33.04 2.20
N THR A 42 35.86 -32.16 3.16
CA THR A 42 35.73 -30.71 2.94
C THR A 42 36.90 -30.27 2.06
N PHE A 43 36.58 -29.85 0.83
CA PHE A 43 37.53 -29.07 0.05
C PHE A 43 37.78 -27.76 0.83
N GLU A 44 39.04 -27.52 1.23
CA GLU A 44 39.48 -26.29 1.93
C GLU A 44 39.34 -25.02 1.09
N ARG A 45 38.62 -25.07 -0.04
CA ARG A 45 38.51 -23.97 -0.99
C ARG A 45 37.16 -23.29 -0.89
N GLU A 46 37.16 -21.98 -1.12
CA GLU A 46 35.94 -21.14 -1.21
C GLU A 46 35.54 -20.93 -2.69
N THR A 47 34.25 -20.78 -2.93
CA THR A 47 33.74 -20.45 -4.25
C THR A 47 33.91 -18.94 -4.51
N HIS A 48 34.77 -18.58 -5.48
CA HIS A 48 34.98 -17.18 -5.88
C HIS A 48 33.92 -16.72 -6.85
N LYS A 49 33.68 -17.47 -7.93
CA LYS A 49 32.72 -17.13 -8.98
C LYS A 49 31.94 -18.37 -9.41
N VAL A 50 30.67 -18.17 -9.75
CA VAL A 50 29.83 -19.22 -10.35
C VAL A 50 29.41 -18.76 -11.72
N GLU A 51 29.69 -19.56 -12.76
CA GLU A 51 29.31 -19.33 -14.13
C GLU A 51 28.48 -20.50 -14.67
N ILE A 52 27.43 -20.17 -15.42
CA ILE A 52 26.62 -21.14 -16.16
C ILE A 52 26.86 -20.82 -17.64
N VAL A 53 27.33 -21.81 -18.38
CA VAL A 53 27.72 -21.69 -19.77
C VAL A 53 26.81 -22.57 -20.62
N GLY A 54 26.29 -22.02 -21.73
CA GLY A 54 25.37 -22.71 -22.62
C GLY A 54 23.90 -22.42 -22.36
N ASN A 55 23.59 -21.55 -21.39
CA ASN A 55 22.24 -21.03 -21.18
C ASN A 55 21.93 -19.91 -22.20
N ALA A 56 21.13 -20.19 -23.21
CA ALA A 56 20.70 -19.21 -24.22
C ALA A 56 19.28 -18.68 -23.93
N SER A 57 18.41 -19.54 -23.43
CA SER A 57 16.97 -19.27 -23.31
C SER A 57 16.53 -18.78 -21.95
N ILE A 58 17.26 -19.07 -20.88
CA ILE A 58 16.90 -18.71 -19.50
C ILE A 58 17.97 -17.79 -18.92
N ASP A 59 17.50 -16.73 -18.28
CA ASP A 59 18.38 -15.72 -17.66
C ASP A 59 19.33 -16.35 -16.62
N LYS A 60 20.61 -16.00 -16.73
CA LYS A 60 21.68 -16.49 -15.86
C LYS A 60 21.46 -16.13 -14.38
N GLY A 61 20.91 -14.94 -14.10
CA GLY A 61 20.63 -14.51 -12.75
C GLY A 61 19.56 -15.38 -12.09
N LYS A 62 18.52 -15.75 -12.86
CA LYS A 62 17.48 -16.67 -12.39
C LYS A 62 18.05 -18.05 -12.10
N LEU A 63 18.88 -18.59 -12.97
CA LEU A 63 19.54 -19.89 -12.75
C LEU A 63 20.47 -19.89 -11.53
N LYS A 64 21.28 -18.84 -11.37
CA LYS A 64 22.13 -18.66 -10.17
C LYS A 64 21.31 -18.53 -8.87
N GLY A 65 20.06 -18.04 -8.99
CA GLY A 65 19.13 -17.98 -7.87
C GLY A 65 18.66 -19.34 -7.35
N LEU A 66 18.65 -20.36 -8.20
CA LEU A 66 18.12 -21.71 -7.89
C LEU A 66 19.15 -22.62 -7.20
N ILE A 67 20.44 -22.44 -7.49
CA ILE A 67 21.52 -23.29 -7.00
C ILE A 67 21.97 -22.89 -5.59
N ARG A 68 22.53 -23.85 -4.86
CA ARG A 68 23.06 -23.65 -3.50
C ARG A 68 24.46 -23.05 -3.51
N THR A 69 25.27 -23.40 -4.50
CA THR A 69 26.62 -22.87 -4.67
C THR A 69 26.56 -21.37 -4.93
N ARG A 70 27.10 -20.58 -4.01
CA ARG A 70 27.08 -19.10 -4.07
C ARG A 70 28.50 -18.57 -4.27
N SER A 71 28.62 -17.51 -5.05
CA SER A 71 29.86 -16.73 -5.13
C SER A 71 30.01 -15.81 -3.92
N GLY A 72 31.25 -15.52 -3.53
CA GLY A 72 31.54 -14.48 -2.54
C GLY A 72 30.92 -13.14 -2.96
N SER A 73 30.51 -12.36 -1.98
CA SER A 73 29.92 -11.02 -2.20
C SER A 73 30.91 -9.95 -1.75
N PHE A 74 31.14 -8.96 -2.61
CA PHE A 74 31.94 -7.78 -2.27
C PHE A 74 31.42 -7.04 -1.03
N TRP A 75 30.08 -7.03 -0.85
CA TRP A 75 29.42 -6.34 0.25
C TRP A 75 29.34 -7.14 1.56
N LYS A 76 29.68 -8.45 1.52
CA LYS A 76 29.70 -9.33 2.69
C LYS A 76 30.96 -10.18 2.68
N PRO A 77 32.14 -9.57 2.81
CA PRO A 77 33.41 -10.29 2.71
C PRO A 77 33.63 -11.31 3.84
N TRP A 78 32.86 -11.21 4.94
CA TRP A 78 32.90 -12.15 6.06
C TRP A 78 32.06 -13.44 5.87
N THR A 79 31.23 -13.53 4.80
CA THR A 79 30.48 -14.75 4.51
C THR A 79 31.35 -15.71 3.69
N LYS A 80 31.69 -16.85 4.29
CA LYS A 80 32.42 -17.93 3.61
C LYS A 80 31.45 -18.79 2.80
N HIS A 81 31.80 -19.10 1.57
CA HIS A 81 31.05 -19.97 0.68
C HIS A 81 31.92 -21.18 0.31
N PRO A 82 31.96 -22.23 1.18
CA PRO A 82 32.81 -23.38 0.94
C PRO A 82 32.38 -24.11 -0.33
N LEU A 83 33.36 -24.55 -1.12
CA LEU A 83 33.16 -25.38 -2.29
C LEU A 83 32.88 -26.81 -1.84
N ARG A 84 31.65 -27.31 -2.05
CA ARG A 84 31.21 -28.64 -1.66
C ARG A 84 30.83 -29.47 -2.88
N GLN A 85 31.36 -30.68 -3.01
CA GLN A 85 31.09 -31.53 -4.16
C GLN A 85 29.63 -32.03 -4.19
N ASP A 86 29.04 -32.30 -3.04
CA ASP A 86 27.62 -32.64 -2.91
C ASP A 86 26.72 -31.53 -3.41
N TYR A 87 27.04 -30.27 -3.10
CA TYR A 87 26.28 -29.10 -3.63
C TYR A 87 26.40 -29.00 -5.14
N LEU A 88 27.61 -29.20 -5.71
CA LEU A 88 27.79 -29.12 -7.16
C LEU A 88 26.95 -30.16 -7.92
N ARG A 89 26.87 -31.41 -7.39
CA ARG A 89 26.01 -32.46 -7.98
C ARG A 89 24.52 -32.12 -7.86
N ALA A 90 24.10 -31.68 -6.66
CA ALA A 90 22.72 -31.29 -6.41
C ALA A 90 22.31 -30.09 -7.26
N ASP A 91 23.20 -29.11 -7.44
CA ASP A 91 22.98 -27.94 -8.26
C ASP A 91 22.84 -28.27 -9.75
N ALA A 92 23.70 -29.19 -10.27
CA ALA A 92 23.56 -29.69 -11.63
C ALA A 92 22.18 -30.32 -11.87
N ALA A 93 21.75 -31.22 -10.96
CA ALA A 93 20.42 -31.83 -11.00
C ALA A 93 19.29 -30.82 -10.88
N THR A 94 19.47 -29.78 -10.06
CA THR A 94 18.50 -28.70 -9.91
C THR A 94 18.34 -27.90 -11.21
N LEU A 95 19.45 -27.55 -11.87
CA LEU A 95 19.44 -26.88 -13.18
C LEU A 95 18.74 -27.74 -14.23
N GLU A 96 19.07 -29.02 -14.33
CA GLU A 96 18.41 -29.93 -15.29
C GLU A 96 16.91 -30.03 -14.99
N SER A 97 16.52 -30.23 -13.74
CA SER A 97 15.12 -30.32 -13.34
C SER A 97 14.35 -29.05 -13.68
N TYR A 98 14.94 -27.89 -13.42
CA TYR A 98 14.31 -26.61 -13.75
C TYR A 98 14.11 -26.44 -15.26
N TYR A 99 15.13 -26.75 -16.08
CA TYR A 99 15.01 -26.72 -17.55
C TYR A 99 13.97 -27.71 -18.06
N ARG A 100 13.94 -28.96 -17.55
CA ARG A 100 12.92 -29.95 -17.92
C ARG A 100 11.52 -29.45 -17.60
N ARG A 101 11.32 -28.86 -16.41
CA ARG A 101 10.03 -28.25 -16.04
C ARG A 101 9.64 -27.07 -16.92
N SER A 102 10.62 -26.40 -17.54
CA SER A 102 10.43 -25.31 -18.49
C SER A 102 10.28 -25.77 -19.94
N GLY A 103 10.22 -27.11 -20.19
CA GLY A 103 9.98 -27.70 -21.48
C GLY A 103 11.22 -28.12 -22.26
N TYR A 104 12.41 -28.01 -21.70
CA TYR A 104 13.66 -28.48 -22.35
C TYR A 104 13.94 -29.92 -21.93
N LEU A 105 13.22 -30.87 -22.53
CA LEU A 105 13.22 -32.28 -22.11
C LEU A 105 14.58 -32.97 -22.24
N TYR A 106 15.40 -32.52 -23.18
CA TYR A 106 16.69 -33.11 -23.51
C TYR A 106 17.88 -32.34 -22.92
N VAL A 107 17.63 -31.47 -21.94
CA VAL A 107 18.68 -30.73 -21.25
C VAL A 107 19.67 -31.67 -20.55
N ARG A 108 20.96 -31.34 -20.60
CA ARG A 108 22.02 -31.99 -19.86
C ARG A 108 23.02 -30.98 -19.32
N VAL A 109 23.49 -31.24 -18.11
CA VAL A 109 24.72 -30.62 -17.58
C VAL A 109 25.86 -31.55 -17.94
N ASP A 110 26.60 -31.24 -18.99
CA ASP A 110 27.68 -32.11 -19.53
C ASP A 110 28.83 -32.24 -18.52
N SER A 111 29.16 -31.14 -17.81
CA SER A 111 30.20 -31.16 -16.79
C SER A 111 30.08 -29.99 -15.81
N VAL A 112 30.60 -30.21 -14.59
CA VAL A 112 30.79 -29.15 -13.60
C VAL A 112 32.29 -29.11 -13.28
N VAL A 113 32.91 -27.96 -13.58
CA VAL A 113 34.36 -27.80 -13.43
C VAL A 113 34.66 -26.69 -12.42
N ALA A 114 35.44 -27.03 -11.40
CA ALA A 114 35.99 -26.07 -10.47
C ALA A 114 37.46 -25.76 -10.86
N ARG A 115 37.73 -24.51 -11.25
CA ARG A 115 39.07 -24.05 -11.63
C ARG A 115 39.69 -23.21 -10.50
N PRO A 116 40.90 -23.56 -10.02
CA PRO A 116 41.59 -22.72 -9.05
C PRO A 116 41.82 -21.31 -9.61
N THR A 117 41.70 -20.31 -8.77
CA THR A 117 42.09 -18.91 -9.09
C THR A 117 43.55 -18.68 -8.76
N LYS A 118 44.08 -17.47 -8.96
CA LYS A 118 45.41 -17.06 -8.49
C LYS A 118 45.55 -17.22 -6.97
N ASP A 119 44.48 -17.08 -6.24
CA ASP A 119 44.39 -17.42 -4.81
C ASP A 119 44.06 -18.91 -4.67
N THR A 120 45.00 -19.70 -4.22
CA THR A 120 44.89 -21.17 -4.10
C THR A 120 43.74 -21.61 -3.20
N LYS A 121 43.25 -20.74 -2.33
CA LYS A 121 42.10 -21.00 -1.46
C LYS A 121 40.74 -20.78 -2.14
N LYS A 122 40.71 -20.29 -3.39
CA LYS A 122 39.49 -19.96 -4.11
C LYS A 122 39.41 -20.69 -5.44
N SER A 123 38.17 -21.00 -5.86
CA SER A 123 37.90 -21.63 -7.15
C SER A 123 36.71 -20.99 -7.85
N ASP A 124 36.83 -20.90 -9.18
CA ASP A 124 35.71 -20.53 -10.06
C ASP A 124 34.98 -21.80 -10.50
N VAL A 125 33.67 -21.81 -10.36
CA VAL A 125 32.82 -22.96 -10.70
C VAL A 125 32.09 -22.67 -12.00
N PHE A 126 32.22 -23.62 -12.95
CA PHE A 126 31.55 -23.54 -14.27
C PHE A 126 30.61 -24.75 -14.43
N PHE A 127 29.33 -24.46 -14.67
CA PHE A 127 28.34 -25.45 -15.10
C PHE A 127 28.20 -25.37 -16.62
N TYR A 128 28.63 -26.38 -17.34
CA TYR A 128 28.45 -26.47 -18.79
C TYR A 128 27.16 -27.18 -19.09
N LEU A 129 26.21 -26.42 -19.65
CA LEU A 129 24.85 -26.83 -19.90
C LEU A 129 24.59 -26.89 -21.42
N ARG A 130 23.85 -27.92 -21.84
CA ARG A 130 23.27 -28.02 -23.17
C ARG A 130 21.75 -28.05 -23.05
N GLU A 131 21.08 -27.00 -23.51
CA GLU A 131 19.62 -26.84 -23.33
C GLU A 131 18.82 -27.87 -24.14
N GLY A 132 19.22 -28.11 -25.35
CA GLY A 132 18.43 -28.86 -26.32
C GLY A 132 17.21 -28.05 -26.84
N PRO A 133 16.42 -28.62 -27.74
CA PRO A 133 15.22 -27.96 -28.25
C PRO A 133 14.10 -27.93 -27.23
N ARG A 134 13.33 -26.84 -27.21
CA ARG A 134 12.17 -26.70 -26.36
C ARG A 134 10.97 -27.45 -26.93
N ALA A 135 10.31 -28.25 -26.12
CA ALA A 135 9.12 -28.99 -26.51
C ALA A 135 7.89 -28.08 -26.63
N THR A 136 6.99 -28.40 -27.55
CA THR A 136 5.74 -27.68 -27.82
C THR A 136 4.54 -28.60 -27.77
N ILE A 137 3.39 -28.05 -27.40
CA ILE A 137 2.13 -28.79 -27.33
C ILE A 137 1.58 -29.01 -28.75
N LYS A 138 1.50 -30.27 -29.16
CA LYS A 138 0.96 -30.70 -30.47
C LYS A 138 -0.57 -30.83 -30.43
N GLU A 139 -1.08 -31.42 -29.37
CA GLU A 139 -2.49 -31.78 -29.26
C GLU A 139 -2.96 -31.78 -27.80
N ILE A 140 -4.20 -31.42 -27.58
CA ILE A 140 -4.86 -31.51 -26.27
C ILE A 140 -6.11 -32.38 -26.44
N ARG A 141 -6.12 -33.53 -25.77
CA ARG A 141 -7.27 -34.45 -25.72
C ARG A 141 -7.93 -34.38 -24.37
N LEU A 142 -9.27 -34.35 -24.40
CA LEU A 142 -10.09 -34.33 -23.19
C LEU A 142 -11.00 -35.55 -23.19
N THR A 143 -11.07 -36.24 -22.08
CA THR A 143 -11.96 -37.44 -21.93
C THR A 143 -12.72 -37.36 -20.62
N GLY A 144 -13.93 -37.96 -20.62
CA GLY A 144 -14.76 -38.04 -19.40
C GLY A 144 -15.38 -36.71 -18.95
N LEU A 145 -15.68 -35.82 -19.90
CA LEU A 145 -16.16 -34.46 -19.65
C LEU A 145 -17.43 -34.38 -18.79
N GLY A 146 -18.31 -35.41 -18.90
CA GLY A 146 -19.54 -35.43 -18.10
C GLY A 146 -20.45 -34.22 -18.34
N PRO A 147 -20.69 -33.38 -17.30
CA PRO A 147 -21.65 -32.29 -17.39
C PRO A 147 -21.13 -31.01 -18.07
N MET A 148 -19.82 -30.92 -18.35
CA MET A 148 -19.24 -29.77 -19.04
C MET A 148 -18.98 -30.09 -20.51
N SER A 149 -19.12 -29.10 -21.37
CA SER A 149 -18.75 -29.18 -22.78
C SER A 149 -17.22 -29.11 -22.98
N ASP A 150 -16.75 -29.65 -24.13
CA ASP A 150 -15.35 -29.59 -24.53
C ASP A 150 -14.84 -28.12 -24.55
N ARG A 151 -15.68 -27.19 -25.02
CA ARG A 151 -15.39 -25.77 -25.07
C ARG A 151 -15.15 -25.18 -23.68
N GLU A 152 -16.05 -25.42 -22.72
CA GLU A 152 -15.92 -24.90 -21.34
C GLU A 152 -14.65 -25.40 -20.65
N VAL A 153 -14.29 -26.68 -20.86
CA VAL A 153 -13.06 -27.24 -20.29
C VAL A 153 -11.82 -26.65 -20.97
N ARG A 154 -11.87 -26.42 -22.29
CA ARG A 154 -10.75 -25.76 -23.00
C ARG A 154 -10.58 -24.31 -22.58
N GLU A 155 -11.64 -23.60 -22.28
CA GLU A 155 -11.59 -22.23 -21.72
C GLU A 155 -10.94 -22.19 -20.33
N ALA A 156 -10.93 -23.29 -19.59
CA ALA A 156 -10.25 -23.41 -18.30
C ALA A 156 -8.73 -23.68 -18.43
N LEU A 157 -8.24 -24.04 -19.62
CA LEU A 157 -6.81 -24.26 -19.87
C LEU A 157 -6.07 -22.94 -19.94
N LEU A 158 -4.86 -22.91 -19.38
CA LEU A 158 -3.99 -21.73 -19.36
C LEU A 158 -2.99 -21.71 -20.53
N TYR A 159 -3.14 -22.62 -21.50
CA TYR A 159 -2.29 -22.74 -22.68
C TYR A 159 -3.10 -23.28 -23.88
N GLN A 160 -2.53 -23.20 -25.07
CA GLN A 160 -3.14 -23.62 -26.33
C GLN A 160 -2.23 -24.58 -27.10
N VAL A 161 -2.76 -25.20 -28.14
CA VAL A 161 -1.95 -25.96 -29.11
C VAL A 161 -0.91 -25.02 -29.73
N GLY A 162 0.34 -25.47 -29.85
CA GLY A 162 1.48 -24.65 -30.28
C GLY A 162 2.21 -23.94 -29.16
N SER A 163 1.63 -23.83 -27.94
CA SER A 163 2.33 -23.25 -26.79
C SER A 163 3.55 -24.08 -26.40
N PRO A 164 4.61 -23.43 -25.87
CA PRO A 164 5.74 -24.17 -25.29
C PRO A 164 5.28 -25.00 -24.10
N LEU A 165 5.88 -26.18 -23.92
CA LEU A 165 5.64 -27.02 -22.77
C LEU A 165 6.17 -26.34 -21.51
N GLU A 166 5.32 -26.19 -20.51
CA GLU A 166 5.69 -25.75 -19.16
C GLU A 166 4.89 -26.56 -18.12
N PHE A 167 5.56 -27.37 -17.33
CA PHE A 167 4.89 -28.28 -16.38
C PHE A 167 4.06 -27.51 -15.34
N GLY A 168 4.55 -26.33 -14.89
CA GLY A 168 3.78 -25.47 -13.97
C GLY A 168 2.47 -24.98 -14.55
N ILE A 169 2.41 -24.70 -15.87
CA ILE A 169 1.19 -24.29 -16.56
C ILE A 169 0.24 -25.50 -16.74
N LEU A 170 0.77 -26.70 -16.99
CA LEU A 170 -0.05 -27.92 -17.05
C LEU A 170 -0.70 -28.22 -15.69
N GLU A 171 0.07 -28.16 -14.60
CA GLU A 171 -0.42 -28.33 -13.22
C GLU A 171 -1.51 -27.28 -12.91
N ALA A 172 -1.23 -26.01 -13.20
CA ALA A 172 -2.21 -24.92 -12.99
C ALA A 172 -3.48 -25.09 -13.86
N SER A 173 -3.36 -25.63 -15.08
CA SER A 173 -4.51 -25.93 -15.94
C SER A 173 -5.35 -27.07 -15.39
N ARG A 174 -4.71 -28.13 -14.89
CA ARG A 174 -5.40 -29.24 -14.20
C ARG A 174 -6.16 -28.73 -12.97
N ASP A 175 -5.52 -27.86 -12.18
CA ASP A 175 -6.14 -27.27 -11.00
C ASP A 175 -7.31 -26.34 -11.39
N SER A 176 -7.17 -25.61 -12.51
CA SER A 176 -8.24 -24.77 -13.07
C SER A 176 -9.44 -25.60 -13.51
N ILE A 177 -9.22 -26.71 -14.22
CA ILE A 177 -10.29 -27.66 -14.59
C ILE A 177 -10.96 -28.18 -13.31
N THR A 178 -10.17 -28.69 -12.36
CA THR A 178 -10.69 -29.18 -11.07
C THR A 178 -11.54 -28.13 -10.36
N TYR A 179 -11.09 -26.89 -10.33
CA TYR A 179 -11.83 -25.77 -9.75
C TYR A 179 -13.18 -25.54 -10.45
N GLN A 180 -13.21 -25.55 -11.78
CA GLN A 180 -14.42 -25.32 -12.57
C GLN A 180 -15.51 -26.39 -12.32
N TYR A 181 -15.11 -27.67 -12.20
CA TYR A 181 -16.03 -28.74 -11.82
C TYR A 181 -16.50 -28.61 -10.37
N ALA A 182 -15.57 -28.36 -9.44
CA ALA A 182 -15.91 -28.19 -8.03
C ALA A 182 -16.82 -26.98 -7.78
N ASP A 183 -16.70 -25.94 -8.61
CA ASP A 183 -17.57 -24.76 -8.54
C ASP A 183 -18.95 -24.94 -9.20
N ARG A 184 -19.18 -26.09 -9.82
CA ARG A 184 -20.49 -26.53 -10.31
C ARG A 184 -21.14 -27.61 -9.43
N GLY A 185 -20.48 -27.94 -8.30
CA GLY A 185 -20.95 -28.92 -7.32
C GLY A 185 -20.35 -30.32 -7.44
N TYR A 186 -19.40 -30.51 -8.35
CA TYR A 186 -18.68 -31.79 -8.49
C TYR A 186 -17.42 -31.81 -7.64
N ALA A 187 -17.61 -31.76 -6.32
CA ALA A 187 -16.52 -31.61 -5.35
C ALA A 187 -15.51 -32.75 -5.32
N LEU A 188 -15.93 -33.96 -5.77
CA LEU A 188 -15.10 -35.17 -5.82
C LEU A 188 -14.42 -35.36 -7.20
N VAL A 189 -14.43 -34.36 -8.06
CA VAL A 189 -13.81 -34.46 -9.37
C VAL A 189 -12.33 -34.85 -9.27
N SER A 190 -11.95 -35.82 -10.10
CA SER A 190 -10.56 -36.22 -10.26
C SER A 190 -10.12 -35.90 -11.69
N VAL A 191 -9.08 -35.13 -11.82
CA VAL A 191 -8.47 -34.77 -13.11
C VAL A 191 -7.04 -35.31 -13.10
N SER A 192 -6.74 -36.21 -14.02
CA SER A 192 -5.38 -36.73 -14.23
C SER A 192 -4.89 -36.28 -15.61
N ASP A 193 -3.63 -35.92 -15.69
CA ASP A 193 -2.98 -35.59 -16.94
C ASP A 193 -1.94 -36.66 -17.31
N SER A 194 -1.82 -36.94 -18.60
CA SER A 194 -0.75 -37.78 -19.13
C SER A 194 -0.17 -37.16 -20.40
N LEU A 195 1.15 -37.32 -20.54
CA LEU A 195 1.92 -36.72 -21.60
C LEU A 195 2.45 -37.81 -22.52
N HIS A 196 2.22 -37.69 -23.79
CA HIS A 196 2.88 -38.49 -24.82
C HIS A 196 3.87 -37.60 -25.59
N VAL A 197 5.15 -37.93 -25.42
CA VAL A 197 6.25 -37.14 -25.99
C VAL A 197 6.74 -37.82 -27.27
N ASP A 198 6.60 -37.11 -28.38
CA ASP A 198 7.13 -37.48 -29.69
C ASP A 198 8.21 -36.45 -30.09
N SER A 199 9.49 -36.77 -29.76
CA SER A 199 10.62 -35.85 -29.90
C SER A 199 10.39 -34.51 -29.17
N THR A 200 10.14 -33.44 -29.89
CA THR A 200 9.84 -32.10 -29.34
C THR A 200 8.36 -31.75 -29.34
N ARG A 201 7.50 -32.68 -29.75
CA ARG A 201 6.05 -32.50 -29.82
C ARG A 201 5.38 -33.30 -28.72
N VAL A 202 4.53 -32.64 -27.93
CA VAL A 202 3.87 -33.27 -26.79
C VAL A 202 2.36 -33.26 -26.98
N SER A 203 1.74 -34.42 -26.89
CA SER A 203 0.29 -34.56 -26.81
C SER A 203 -0.10 -34.69 -25.33
N VAL A 204 -1.05 -33.87 -24.88
CA VAL A 204 -1.55 -33.86 -23.49
C VAL A 204 -2.94 -34.48 -23.46
N LEU A 205 -3.15 -35.47 -22.63
CA LEU A 205 -4.44 -36.06 -22.36
C LEU A 205 -4.89 -35.73 -20.94
N TYR A 206 -6.03 -35.05 -20.80
CA TYR A 206 -6.72 -34.91 -19.52
C TYR A 206 -7.85 -35.93 -19.42
N ALA A 207 -7.76 -36.83 -18.44
CA ALA A 207 -8.83 -37.76 -18.10
C ALA A 207 -9.57 -37.22 -16.87
N ILE A 208 -10.83 -36.87 -17.06
CA ILE A 208 -11.70 -36.25 -16.08
C ILE A 208 -12.71 -37.26 -15.57
N ARG A 209 -12.87 -37.34 -14.26
CA ARG A 209 -13.93 -38.14 -13.59
C ARG A 209 -14.70 -37.19 -12.67
N PRO A 210 -15.83 -36.64 -13.09
CA PRO A 210 -16.57 -35.64 -12.31
C PRO A 210 -17.06 -36.12 -10.95
N GLY A 211 -17.44 -37.39 -10.85
CA GLY A 211 -18.10 -37.87 -9.66
C GLY A 211 -19.59 -37.40 -9.55
N PRO A 212 -20.24 -37.62 -8.42
CA PRO A 212 -21.61 -37.17 -8.19
C PRO A 212 -21.61 -35.64 -7.86
N LYS A 213 -22.77 -35.01 -8.09
CA LYS A 213 -23.02 -33.65 -7.64
C LYS A 213 -23.29 -33.66 -6.14
N VAL A 214 -22.44 -32.96 -5.36
CA VAL A 214 -22.48 -33.02 -3.90
C VAL A 214 -23.29 -31.84 -3.33
N ARG A 215 -24.10 -32.13 -2.30
CA ARG A 215 -24.81 -31.13 -1.50
C ARG A 215 -24.10 -30.94 -0.15
N MET A 216 -24.33 -29.80 0.47
CA MET A 216 -23.85 -29.51 1.82
C MET A 216 -24.76 -30.20 2.85
N GLY A 217 -24.17 -31.00 3.71
CA GLY A 217 -24.81 -31.64 4.85
C GLY A 217 -24.90 -30.71 6.07
N SER A 218 -24.71 -31.30 7.25
CA SER A 218 -24.64 -30.52 8.50
C SER A 218 -23.39 -29.65 8.54
N ILE A 219 -23.43 -28.57 9.34
CA ILE A 219 -22.31 -27.67 9.55
C ILE A 219 -21.91 -27.74 10.99
N GLU A 220 -20.69 -28.20 11.27
CA GLU A 220 -20.11 -28.28 12.61
C GLU A 220 -19.03 -27.22 12.79
N VAL A 221 -19.14 -26.44 13.87
CA VAL A 221 -18.16 -25.38 14.19
C VAL A 221 -17.39 -25.77 15.43
N ALA A 222 -16.07 -25.85 15.32
CA ALA A 222 -15.15 -26.17 16.41
C ALA A 222 -14.14 -25.03 16.66
N GLY A 223 -13.56 -24.99 17.86
CA GLY A 223 -12.51 -24.05 18.21
C GLY A 223 -12.98 -22.70 18.76
N THR A 224 -14.29 -22.48 18.92
CA THR A 224 -14.86 -21.29 19.55
C THR A 224 -14.88 -21.45 21.08
N GLN A 225 -14.04 -20.70 21.80
CA GLN A 225 -13.99 -20.71 23.27
C GLN A 225 -14.50 -19.36 23.84
N LYS A 226 -13.99 -18.26 23.36
CA LYS A 226 -14.33 -16.89 23.77
C LYS A 226 -15.40 -16.27 22.87
N THR A 227 -15.48 -16.73 21.62
CA THR A 227 -16.48 -16.30 20.63
C THR A 227 -17.68 -17.26 20.62
N LYS A 228 -18.80 -16.82 20.02
CA LYS A 228 -19.97 -17.68 19.82
C LYS A 228 -19.93 -18.33 18.44
N PRO A 229 -20.35 -19.60 18.26
CA PRO A 229 -20.39 -20.25 16.95
C PRO A 229 -21.17 -19.48 15.87
N VAL A 230 -22.19 -18.71 16.30
CA VAL A 230 -23.00 -17.87 15.39
C VAL A 230 -22.13 -16.83 14.66
N TYR A 231 -20.98 -16.41 15.20
CA TYR A 231 -20.08 -15.47 14.52
C TYR A 231 -19.31 -16.11 13.37
N VAL A 232 -19.22 -17.43 13.35
CA VAL A 232 -18.70 -18.22 12.24
C VAL A 232 -19.83 -18.48 11.23
N THR A 233 -20.98 -19.01 11.70
CA THR A 233 -22.06 -19.46 10.82
C THR A 233 -22.71 -18.31 10.04
N ARG A 234 -22.81 -17.11 10.59
CA ARG A 234 -23.35 -15.93 9.88
C ARG A 234 -22.48 -15.44 8.70
N GLU A 235 -21.18 -15.79 8.68
CA GLU A 235 -20.27 -15.44 7.58
C GLU A 235 -20.31 -16.45 6.44
N LEU A 236 -20.98 -17.60 6.62
CA LEU A 236 -21.11 -18.61 5.59
C LEU A 236 -22.03 -18.13 4.46
N LEU A 237 -21.61 -18.40 3.22
CA LEU A 237 -22.37 -18.10 2.00
C LEU A 237 -23.25 -19.25 1.53
N PHE A 238 -23.43 -20.25 2.37
CA PHE A 238 -24.16 -21.46 2.08
C PHE A 238 -24.91 -21.97 3.33
N LYS A 239 -25.89 -22.83 3.09
CA LYS A 239 -26.71 -23.47 4.11
C LYS A 239 -26.74 -24.98 3.85
N PRO A 240 -27.10 -25.81 4.86
CA PRO A 240 -27.42 -27.21 4.64
C PRO A 240 -28.43 -27.39 3.51
N GLY A 241 -28.18 -28.36 2.61
CA GLY A 241 -28.99 -28.62 1.42
C GLY A 241 -28.57 -27.89 0.14
N ASP A 242 -27.78 -26.81 0.24
CA ASP A 242 -27.23 -26.11 -0.92
C ASP A 242 -26.27 -27.01 -1.72
N VAL A 243 -26.11 -26.70 -3.01
CA VAL A 243 -25.05 -27.33 -3.82
C VAL A 243 -23.68 -26.85 -3.29
N LEU A 244 -22.77 -27.82 -3.13
CA LEU A 244 -21.43 -27.54 -2.65
C LEU A 244 -20.60 -26.85 -3.75
N LEU A 245 -20.46 -25.55 -3.68
CA LEU A 245 -19.66 -24.73 -4.59
C LEU A 245 -18.34 -24.34 -3.94
N ARG A 246 -17.22 -24.66 -4.58
CA ARG A 246 -15.88 -24.35 -4.05
C ARG A 246 -15.65 -22.86 -3.82
N SER A 247 -16.17 -22.02 -4.71
CA SER A 247 -16.11 -20.56 -4.57
C SER A 247 -16.77 -20.06 -3.29
N LYS A 248 -17.95 -20.61 -2.94
CA LYS A 248 -18.65 -20.25 -1.70
C LYS A 248 -17.89 -20.67 -0.44
N LEU A 249 -17.22 -21.84 -0.46
CA LEU A 249 -16.38 -22.27 0.66
C LEU A 249 -15.22 -21.32 0.86
N ILE A 250 -14.44 -21.04 -0.19
CA ILE A 250 -13.28 -20.14 -0.13
C ILE A 250 -13.70 -18.72 0.31
N GLN A 251 -14.79 -18.19 -0.25
CA GLN A 251 -15.30 -16.87 0.12
C GLN A 251 -15.80 -16.84 1.57
N SER A 252 -16.45 -17.91 2.04
CA SER A 252 -16.88 -18.02 3.44
C SER A 252 -15.68 -18.09 4.39
N GLN A 253 -14.67 -18.88 4.07
CA GLN A 253 -13.41 -18.95 4.82
C GLN A 253 -12.76 -17.56 4.94
N GLN A 254 -12.68 -16.84 3.81
CA GLN A 254 -12.12 -15.47 3.79
C GLN A 254 -12.96 -14.51 4.66
N ARG A 255 -14.29 -14.57 4.57
CA ARG A 255 -15.18 -13.73 5.40
C ARG A 255 -15.01 -13.97 6.89
N ILE A 256 -14.88 -15.24 7.31
CA ILE A 256 -14.63 -15.59 8.71
C ILE A 256 -13.27 -15.03 9.15
N TYR A 257 -12.23 -15.18 8.32
CA TYR A 257 -10.90 -14.62 8.59
C TYR A 257 -10.92 -13.09 8.67
N ASP A 258 -11.61 -12.42 7.74
CA ASP A 258 -11.73 -10.95 7.67
C ASP A 258 -12.52 -10.36 8.84
N SER A 259 -13.30 -11.18 9.57
CA SER A 259 -13.95 -10.73 10.82
C SER A 259 -12.94 -10.25 11.86
N GLY A 260 -11.66 -10.65 11.74
CA GLY A 260 -10.58 -10.31 12.64
C GLY A 260 -10.61 -11.03 14.00
N LEU A 261 -11.58 -11.91 14.22
CA LEU A 261 -11.70 -12.69 15.45
C LEU A 261 -10.80 -13.94 15.45
N TYR A 262 -10.46 -14.45 14.28
CA TYR A 262 -9.76 -15.72 14.11
C TYR A 262 -8.39 -15.53 13.43
N SER A 263 -7.41 -16.29 13.89
CA SER A 263 -6.04 -16.31 13.33
C SER A 263 -5.88 -17.39 12.26
N ASP A 264 -6.73 -18.41 12.32
CA ASP A 264 -6.77 -19.53 11.37
C ASP A 264 -8.21 -20.00 11.19
N VAL A 265 -8.55 -20.40 9.98
CA VAL A 265 -9.87 -20.90 9.62
C VAL A 265 -9.65 -22.06 8.65
N GLN A 266 -10.04 -23.25 9.03
CA GLN A 266 -9.98 -24.45 8.20
C GLN A 266 -11.39 -24.95 7.92
N MET A 267 -11.66 -25.28 6.66
CA MET A 267 -12.91 -25.89 6.24
C MET A 267 -12.61 -27.26 5.65
N GLU A 268 -13.15 -28.29 6.24
CA GLU A 268 -12.95 -29.66 5.84
C GLU A 268 -14.27 -30.27 5.37
N LEU A 269 -14.20 -31.04 4.29
CA LEU A 269 -15.31 -31.82 3.80
C LEU A 269 -15.28 -33.18 4.48
N GLY A 270 -16.40 -33.56 5.09
CA GLY A 270 -16.61 -34.88 5.60
C GLY A 270 -16.70 -35.90 4.47
N LYS A 271 -16.87 -37.19 4.82
CA LYS A 271 -17.11 -38.22 3.84
C LYS A 271 -18.48 -37.94 3.15
N VAL A 272 -18.47 -38.03 1.83
CA VAL A 272 -19.72 -37.90 1.08
C VAL A 272 -20.57 -39.15 1.31
N ASP A 273 -21.78 -38.98 1.80
CA ASP A 273 -22.76 -40.06 1.89
C ASP A 273 -23.13 -40.50 0.49
N SER A 274 -22.96 -41.80 0.21
CA SER A 274 -23.22 -42.39 -1.11
C SER A 274 -24.73 -42.42 -1.49
N VAL A 275 -25.63 -42.35 -0.50
CA VAL A 275 -27.09 -42.38 -0.71
C VAL A 275 -27.63 -40.98 -0.98
N THR A 276 -27.25 -40.02 -0.16
CA THR A 276 -27.78 -38.65 -0.23
C THR A 276 -26.92 -37.71 -1.10
N ALA A 277 -25.72 -38.15 -1.48
CA ALA A 277 -24.71 -37.33 -2.13
C ALA A 277 -24.45 -36.01 -1.36
N ALA A 278 -24.53 -36.05 -0.03
CA ALA A 278 -24.27 -34.91 0.85
C ALA A 278 -22.97 -35.10 1.60
N SER A 279 -22.31 -34.01 1.94
CA SER A 279 -21.09 -33.98 2.76
C SER A 279 -21.27 -32.98 3.88
N ASP A 280 -21.00 -33.43 5.11
CA ASP A 280 -20.93 -32.53 6.25
C ASP A 280 -19.71 -31.63 6.15
N ILE A 281 -19.82 -30.40 6.67
CA ILE A 281 -18.78 -29.38 6.62
C ILE A 281 -18.28 -29.12 8.04
N GLY A 282 -17.05 -29.49 8.31
CA GLY A 282 -16.33 -29.09 9.52
C GLY A 282 -15.67 -27.71 9.34
N VAL A 283 -15.99 -26.77 10.23
CA VAL A 283 -15.36 -25.46 10.26
C VAL A 283 -14.58 -25.34 11.57
N THR A 284 -13.26 -25.48 11.50
CA THR A 284 -12.37 -25.36 12.65
C THR A 284 -11.73 -23.99 12.65
N VAL A 285 -11.88 -23.25 13.75
CA VAL A 285 -11.31 -21.90 13.88
C VAL A 285 -10.36 -21.84 15.06
N ARG A 286 -9.33 -21.01 14.94
CA ARG A 286 -8.42 -20.67 16.03
C ARG A 286 -8.55 -19.18 16.35
N GLU A 287 -9.02 -18.89 17.57
CA GLU A 287 -9.25 -17.52 18.01
C GLU A 287 -7.95 -16.71 18.11
N ARG A 288 -8.00 -15.43 17.75
CA ARG A 288 -6.91 -14.46 17.99
C ARG A 288 -6.87 -14.07 19.47
N LYS A 289 -5.72 -13.53 19.90
CA LYS A 289 -5.66 -12.80 21.17
C LYS A 289 -6.66 -11.65 21.13
N MET A 290 -7.52 -11.55 22.13
CA MET A 290 -8.62 -10.55 22.11
C MET A 290 -8.10 -9.13 22.34
N GLY A 291 -7.10 -8.94 23.19
CA GLY A 291 -6.44 -7.66 23.38
C GLY A 291 -5.15 -7.53 22.59
N TRP A 292 -4.82 -6.31 22.18
CA TRP A 292 -3.54 -5.97 21.57
C TRP A 292 -3.13 -4.54 21.91
N ILE A 293 -1.85 -4.28 21.81
CA ILE A 293 -1.25 -2.94 21.92
C ILE A 293 -0.29 -2.81 20.75
N ASP A 294 -0.39 -1.69 20.02
CA ASP A 294 0.52 -1.30 18.96
C ASP A 294 1.13 0.05 19.30
N ALA A 295 2.38 0.24 18.93
CA ALA A 295 3.07 1.51 19.05
C ALA A 295 3.81 1.80 17.75
N GLY A 296 3.80 3.05 17.33
CA GLY A 296 4.47 3.53 16.12
C GLY A 296 5.25 4.80 16.39
N ILE A 297 6.36 4.95 15.68
CA ILE A 297 7.15 6.17 15.61
C ILE A 297 7.30 6.57 14.16
N GLY A 298 7.10 7.84 13.86
CA GLY A 298 7.27 8.42 12.54
C GLY A 298 8.05 9.73 12.59
N TYR A 299 8.60 10.12 11.47
CA TYR A 299 9.22 11.42 11.29
C TYR A 299 8.91 11.96 9.89
N GLY A 300 8.59 13.23 9.81
CA GLY A 300 8.35 13.95 8.56
C GLY A 300 8.85 15.39 8.66
N THR A 301 8.93 16.08 7.51
CA THR A 301 9.36 17.49 7.48
C THR A 301 8.34 18.44 8.11
N VAL A 302 7.07 18.01 8.19
CA VAL A 302 5.96 18.82 8.72
C VAL A 302 5.75 18.54 10.20
N ASP A 303 5.42 17.30 10.53
CA ASP A 303 5.06 16.89 11.91
C ASP A 303 6.29 16.59 12.78
N GLN A 304 7.48 16.66 12.19
CA GLN A 304 8.74 16.25 12.80
C GLN A 304 8.63 14.87 13.46
N LEU A 305 8.64 14.77 14.76
CA LEU A 305 8.52 13.49 15.47
C LEU A 305 7.07 13.19 15.77
N ARG A 306 6.56 12.04 15.29
CA ARG A 306 5.21 11.55 15.57
C ARG A 306 5.26 10.25 16.34
N LEU A 307 4.55 10.19 17.45
CA LEU A 307 4.34 8.99 18.25
C LEU A 307 2.88 8.58 18.12
N THR A 308 2.62 7.30 17.93
CA THR A 308 1.28 6.74 17.86
C THR A 308 1.21 5.54 18.79
N GLY A 309 0.19 5.49 19.64
CA GLY A 309 -0.13 4.36 20.50
C GLY A 309 -1.55 3.89 20.20
N GLN A 310 -1.76 2.59 20.14
CA GLN A 310 -3.09 2.01 19.97
C GLN A 310 -3.29 0.88 20.96
N TRP A 311 -4.39 0.92 21.67
CA TRP A 311 -4.90 -0.20 22.47
C TRP A 311 -6.20 -0.68 21.86
N GLY A 312 -6.38 -2.00 21.77
CA GLY A 312 -7.59 -2.55 21.22
C GLY A 312 -8.04 -3.82 21.90
N GLN A 313 -9.36 -4.00 21.95
CA GLN A 313 -10.03 -5.18 22.47
C GLN A 313 -11.06 -5.69 21.47
N ARG A 314 -10.89 -6.94 21.01
CA ARG A 314 -11.85 -7.65 20.17
C ARG A 314 -12.88 -8.35 21.04
N ASN A 315 -14.06 -8.53 20.49
CA ASN A 315 -15.12 -9.31 21.12
C ASN A 315 -15.56 -8.81 22.50
N ILE A 316 -15.72 -7.48 22.66
CA ILE A 316 -16.23 -6.88 23.90
C ILE A 316 -17.61 -7.45 24.20
N PHE A 317 -17.85 -7.77 25.45
CA PHE A 317 -19.09 -8.40 25.96
C PHE A 317 -19.49 -9.68 25.19
N ARG A 318 -18.54 -10.37 24.59
CA ARG A 318 -18.78 -11.55 23.72
C ARG A 318 -19.77 -11.27 22.59
N SER A 319 -19.76 -10.05 22.06
CA SER A 319 -20.70 -9.53 21.05
C SER A 319 -20.09 -9.42 19.63
N SER A 320 -18.84 -9.85 19.43
CA SER A 320 -18.01 -9.60 18.26
C SER A 320 -17.68 -8.12 18.00
N MET A 321 -18.06 -7.21 18.86
CA MET A 321 -17.68 -5.80 18.79
C MET A 321 -16.22 -5.60 19.13
N ARG A 322 -15.61 -4.61 18.50
CA ARG A 322 -14.22 -4.22 18.69
C ARG A 322 -14.16 -2.79 19.21
N LEU A 323 -13.47 -2.58 20.34
CA LEU A 323 -13.14 -1.27 20.86
C LEU A 323 -11.67 -0.99 20.60
N VAL A 324 -11.39 0.21 20.13
CA VAL A 324 -10.03 0.69 19.84
C VAL A 324 -9.88 2.08 20.40
N ALA A 325 -8.83 2.29 21.18
CA ALA A 325 -8.38 3.60 21.61
C ALA A 325 -7.04 3.90 20.91
N THR A 326 -6.96 5.03 20.24
CA THR A 326 -5.75 5.46 19.52
C THR A 326 -5.34 6.83 20.01
N GLY A 327 -4.06 6.97 20.40
CA GLY A 327 -3.44 8.24 20.74
C GLY A 327 -2.37 8.59 19.72
N ARG A 328 -2.36 9.84 19.24
CA ARG A 328 -1.33 10.40 18.37
C ARG A 328 -0.76 11.65 19.03
N LEU A 329 0.56 11.79 19.00
CA LEU A 329 1.29 12.93 19.51
C LEU A 329 2.37 13.32 18.51
N GLY A 330 2.27 14.52 17.96
CA GLY A 330 3.34 15.17 17.21
C GLY A 330 4.18 16.06 18.11
N VAL A 331 5.48 16.06 17.90
CA VAL A 331 6.42 16.95 18.61
C VAL A 331 7.26 17.67 17.58
N GLN A 332 7.15 18.98 17.52
CA GLN A 332 8.00 19.83 16.70
C GLN A 332 9.25 20.20 17.49
N ILE A 333 10.41 19.85 16.94
CA ILE A 333 11.73 20.16 17.54
C ILE A 333 12.23 21.40 16.83
N ASP A 334 12.05 22.55 17.45
CA ASP A 334 12.58 23.79 16.92
C ASP A 334 14.10 23.88 17.16
N THR A 335 14.86 24.36 16.17
CA THR A 335 16.32 24.52 16.26
C THR A 335 16.73 25.81 16.98
N GLY A 336 15.76 26.55 17.52
CA GLY A 336 15.97 27.71 18.39
C GLY A 336 16.12 27.32 19.88
N PRO A 337 16.32 28.30 20.78
CA PRO A 337 16.40 27.96 22.20
C PRO A 337 15.09 27.34 22.68
N LEU A 338 15.12 26.01 22.76
CA LEU A 338 14.17 25.06 23.37
C LEU A 338 12.73 25.55 23.55
N HIS A 339 12.03 25.86 22.48
CA HIS A 339 10.56 25.93 22.50
C HIS A 339 10.04 24.72 21.73
N THR A 340 9.79 23.62 22.44
CA THR A 340 9.04 22.50 21.90
C THR A 340 7.58 22.93 21.80
N HIS A 341 7.13 23.29 20.60
CA HIS A 341 5.72 23.45 20.34
C HIS A 341 5.10 22.05 20.26
N ALA A 342 4.00 21.86 20.97
CA ALA A 342 3.25 20.65 20.83
C ALA A 342 2.60 20.65 19.44
N GLY A 343 3.01 19.71 18.61
CA GLY A 343 2.38 19.44 17.33
C GLY A 343 1.03 18.75 17.51
N ASP A 344 0.53 18.21 16.40
CA ASP A 344 -0.71 17.45 16.32
C ASP A 344 -0.91 16.48 17.49
N ARG A 345 -2.03 16.63 18.21
CA ARG A 345 -2.46 15.73 19.28
C ARG A 345 -3.85 15.21 18.97
N ARG A 346 -4.02 13.91 18.99
CA ARG A 346 -5.34 13.34 18.78
C ARG A 346 -5.55 12.11 19.64
N LEU A 347 -6.72 12.02 20.24
CA LEU A 347 -7.22 10.86 20.96
C LEU A 347 -8.53 10.42 20.33
N ASP A 348 -8.59 9.17 19.88
CA ASP A 348 -9.79 8.54 19.31
C ASP A 348 -10.22 7.35 20.16
N LEU A 349 -11.51 7.19 20.37
CA LEU A 349 -12.13 5.99 20.91
C LEU A 349 -13.22 5.52 19.95
N ALA A 350 -13.07 4.32 19.39
CA ALA A 350 -13.96 3.79 18.38
C ALA A 350 -14.50 2.40 18.75
N LEU A 351 -15.82 2.25 18.74
CA LEU A 351 -16.53 0.98 18.91
C LEU A 351 -17.08 0.51 17.57
N THR A 352 -16.63 -0.64 17.08
CA THR A 352 -17.05 -1.21 15.80
C THR A 352 -17.90 -2.46 16.01
N HIS A 353 -19.09 -2.48 15.41
CA HIS A 353 -19.98 -3.64 15.33
C HIS A 353 -20.03 -4.16 13.88
N PRO A 354 -19.58 -5.40 13.59
CA PRO A 354 -19.52 -5.89 12.21
C PRO A 354 -20.88 -6.26 11.59
N TRP A 355 -21.91 -6.54 12.42
CA TRP A 355 -23.23 -6.99 12.00
C TRP A 355 -24.36 -6.37 12.83
N PRO A 356 -24.56 -5.05 12.79
CA PRO A 356 -25.69 -4.44 13.48
C PRO A 356 -27.01 -4.95 12.88
N LEU A 357 -27.95 -5.24 13.74
CA LEU A 357 -29.29 -5.71 13.35
C LEU A 357 -29.32 -6.91 12.37
N GLY A 358 -28.27 -7.73 12.37
CA GLY A 358 -28.15 -8.88 11.47
C GLY A 358 -27.82 -8.54 10.01
N ILE A 359 -27.46 -7.29 9.71
CA ILE A 359 -27.04 -6.84 8.39
C ILE A 359 -25.52 -6.76 8.33
N ARG A 360 -24.90 -7.25 7.25
CA ARG A 360 -23.44 -7.21 7.05
C ARG A 360 -22.98 -5.83 6.60
N VAL A 361 -23.12 -4.84 7.46
CA VAL A 361 -22.62 -3.49 7.29
C VAL A 361 -21.83 -3.14 8.54
N GLN A 362 -20.52 -3.01 8.43
CA GLN A 362 -19.69 -2.65 9.57
C GLN A 362 -20.04 -1.24 10.04
N THR A 363 -20.50 -1.13 11.27
CA THR A 363 -20.87 0.14 11.88
C THR A 363 -19.85 0.50 12.95
N THR A 364 -19.29 1.69 12.84
CA THR A 364 -18.33 2.23 13.82
C THR A 364 -18.90 3.50 14.41
N VAL A 365 -19.00 3.55 15.73
CA VAL A 365 -19.29 4.76 16.51
C VAL A 365 -17.99 5.20 17.14
N GLY A 366 -17.61 6.45 16.94
CA GLY A 366 -16.37 7.01 17.47
C GLY A 366 -16.59 8.35 18.15
N VAL A 367 -15.73 8.66 19.10
CA VAL A 367 -15.55 10.00 19.66
C VAL A 367 -14.07 10.34 19.61
N TYR A 368 -13.76 11.59 19.38
CA TYR A 368 -12.38 12.04 19.35
C TYR A 368 -12.22 13.44 19.92
N ALA A 369 -11.00 13.74 20.34
CA ALA A 369 -10.52 15.07 20.63
C ALA A 369 -9.21 15.28 19.90
N GLU A 370 -9.06 16.41 19.22
CA GLU A 370 -7.86 16.76 18.47
C GLU A 370 -7.45 18.20 18.71
N ASP A 371 -6.15 18.40 18.67
CA ASP A 371 -5.51 19.72 18.66
C ASP A 371 -4.50 19.67 17.50
N GLU A 372 -4.92 20.18 16.35
CA GLU A 372 -4.14 20.13 15.11
C GLU A 372 -3.81 21.56 14.67
N PRO A 373 -2.56 21.99 14.83
CA PRO A 373 -2.15 23.31 14.36
C PRO A 373 -2.18 23.33 12.82
N ILE A 374 -2.88 24.29 12.23
CA ILE A 374 -2.74 24.57 10.82
C ILE A 374 -1.39 25.24 10.61
N ILE A 375 -0.45 24.51 10.05
CA ILE A 375 0.90 25.02 9.77
C ILE A 375 0.82 25.96 8.58
N GLN A 376 1.05 27.22 8.84
CA GLN A 376 1.34 28.25 7.86
C GLN A 376 2.81 28.71 8.05
N LEU A 377 3.41 29.25 7.02
CA LEU A 377 4.84 29.50 6.92
C LEU A 377 5.45 30.36 8.02
N THR A 378 4.70 31.28 8.57
CA THR A 378 5.13 32.22 9.60
C THR A 378 4.42 32.02 10.94
N ASP A 379 3.29 31.29 10.91
CA ASP A 379 2.44 31.13 12.09
C ASP A 379 1.72 29.78 12.10
N GLN A 380 1.40 29.31 13.29
CA GLN A 380 0.58 28.13 13.53
C GLN A 380 -0.73 28.57 14.17
N TYR A 381 -1.86 28.17 13.58
CA TYR A 381 -3.17 28.36 14.19
C TYR A 381 -3.56 27.09 14.93
N PRO A 382 -3.68 27.11 16.27
CA PRO A 382 -4.23 25.98 16.98
C PRO A 382 -5.71 25.82 16.63
N VAL A 383 -6.07 24.65 16.12
CA VAL A 383 -7.44 24.25 15.89
C VAL A 383 -7.75 23.09 16.83
N GLN A 384 -8.59 23.35 17.80
CA GLN A 384 -9.07 22.33 18.72
C GLN A 384 -10.43 21.84 18.24
N ALA A 385 -10.60 20.53 18.15
CA ALA A 385 -11.90 19.97 17.81
C ALA A 385 -12.24 18.76 18.69
N ILE A 386 -13.52 18.68 19.01
CA ILE A 386 -14.13 17.51 19.66
C ILE A 386 -15.22 17.01 18.74
N GLY A 387 -15.26 15.71 18.48
CA GLY A 387 -16.27 15.17 17.58
C GLY A 387 -16.78 13.79 17.98
N ALA A 388 -17.96 13.50 17.43
CA ALA A 388 -18.56 12.17 17.47
C ALA A 388 -18.91 11.75 16.04
N SER A 389 -18.67 10.48 15.71
CA SER A 389 -18.87 9.98 14.36
C SER A 389 -19.61 8.64 14.34
N LEU A 390 -20.42 8.45 13.30
CA LEU A 390 -21.05 7.20 12.93
C LEU A 390 -20.61 6.85 11.51
N VAL A 391 -19.95 5.72 11.34
CA VAL A 391 -19.46 5.28 10.03
C VAL A 391 -20.08 3.92 9.69
N LEU A 392 -20.77 3.85 8.56
CA LEU A 392 -21.32 2.63 7.97
C LEU A 392 -20.42 2.25 6.80
N SER A 393 -19.76 1.09 6.85
CA SER A 393 -18.86 0.64 5.79
C SER A 393 -19.19 -0.77 5.29
N SER A 394 -18.99 -0.96 4.00
CA SER A 394 -19.31 -2.20 3.30
C SER A 394 -18.35 -2.43 2.14
N SER A 395 -18.09 -3.68 1.78
CA SER A 395 -17.40 -4.08 0.56
C SER A 395 -18.41 -4.54 -0.49
N MET A 396 -18.98 -3.61 -1.27
CA MET A 396 -19.99 -3.94 -2.29
C MET A 396 -19.39 -4.57 -3.54
N PHE A 397 -18.17 -4.18 -3.92
CA PHE A 397 -17.50 -4.65 -5.13
C PHE A 397 -16.19 -5.36 -4.79
N LYS A 398 -15.74 -6.21 -5.71
CA LYS A 398 -14.40 -6.81 -5.59
C LYS A 398 -13.34 -5.72 -5.54
N TYR A 399 -12.51 -5.72 -4.51
CA TYR A 399 -11.52 -4.69 -4.20
C TYR A 399 -12.10 -3.30 -3.87
N GLY A 400 -13.41 -3.19 -3.62
CA GLY A 400 -14.08 -1.94 -3.30
C GLY A 400 -14.41 -1.82 -1.82
N ARG A 401 -14.23 -0.63 -1.28
CA ARG A 401 -14.71 -0.20 0.05
C ARG A 401 -15.61 1.01 -0.12
N ASN A 402 -16.79 0.94 0.46
CA ASN A 402 -17.75 2.03 0.45
C ASN A 402 -18.07 2.41 1.89
N ALA A 403 -18.19 3.69 2.15
CA ALA A 403 -18.59 4.17 3.46
C ALA A 403 -19.57 5.33 3.35
N ALA A 404 -20.54 5.36 4.25
CA ALA A 404 -21.35 6.52 4.56
C ALA A 404 -21.04 6.92 6.00
N SER A 405 -20.77 8.18 6.25
CA SER A 405 -20.45 8.68 7.59
C SER A 405 -21.29 9.89 7.93
N TYR A 406 -21.63 9.99 9.21
CA TYR A 406 -22.13 11.17 9.84
C TYR A 406 -21.17 11.58 10.96
N GLU A 407 -20.84 12.85 11.02
CA GLU A 407 -19.96 13.41 12.05
C GLU A 407 -20.56 14.69 12.60
N LEU A 408 -20.57 14.79 13.92
CA LEU A 408 -20.82 16.01 14.67
C LEU A 408 -19.46 16.51 15.17
N ARG A 409 -19.06 17.71 14.74
CA ARG A 409 -17.74 18.29 15.08
C ARG A 409 -17.92 19.68 15.64
N HIS A 410 -17.39 19.91 16.84
CA HIS A 410 -17.29 21.21 17.47
C HIS A 410 -15.83 21.67 17.39
N VAL A 411 -15.62 22.85 16.82
CA VAL A 411 -14.30 23.44 16.56
C VAL A 411 -14.17 24.70 17.38
N THR A 412 -13.01 24.87 17.99
CA THR A 412 -12.58 26.11 18.63
C THR A 412 -11.27 26.56 17.98
N GLN A 413 -11.27 27.73 17.39
CA GLN A 413 -10.07 28.35 16.81
C GLN A 413 -9.65 29.54 17.67
N ASP A 414 -8.39 29.55 18.06
CA ASP A 414 -7.81 30.69 18.73
C ASP A 414 -7.25 31.67 17.69
N SER A 415 -7.88 32.83 17.56
CA SER A 415 -7.56 33.83 16.54
C SER A 415 -6.54 34.84 17.10
N LEU A 416 -5.26 34.45 17.19
CA LEU A 416 -4.21 35.36 17.62
C LEU A 416 -3.80 36.41 16.56
N LEU A 417 -4.27 36.30 15.31
CA LEU A 417 -3.78 37.13 14.21
C LEU A 417 -4.82 37.91 13.40
N THR A 418 -6.09 37.68 13.60
CA THR A 418 -7.09 38.52 13.00
C THR A 418 -7.56 39.56 14.02
N GLN A 419 -7.00 40.78 13.99
CA GLN A 419 -7.76 41.99 14.35
C GLN A 419 -8.98 42.21 13.43
N SER A 420 -9.42 41.16 12.76
CA SER A 420 -10.71 41.07 12.14
C SER A 420 -11.74 40.91 13.25
N THR A 421 -12.59 41.86 13.40
CA THR A 421 -13.69 42.01 14.35
C THR A 421 -14.76 40.90 14.32
N THR A 422 -14.45 39.70 13.87
CA THR A 422 -15.26 38.51 13.96
C THR A 422 -14.64 37.55 14.91
N ASN A 423 -15.09 37.65 16.14
CA ASN A 423 -14.95 36.85 17.32
C ASN A 423 -14.38 35.44 17.13
N ASP A 424 -13.67 34.96 18.20
CA ASP A 424 -13.38 33.55 18.44
C ASP A 424 -14.43 32.65 17.83
N SER A 425 -14.08 32.02 16.74
CA SER A 425 -15.08 31.25 16.04
C SER A 425 -15.10 29.83 16.57
N SER A 426 -15.84 29.71 17.68
CA SER A 426 -16.31 28.39 18.08
C SER A 426 -17.57 28.08 17.28
N TYR A 427 -17.58 26.97 16.57
CA TYR A 427 -18.72 26.56 15.77
C TYR A 427 -18.87 25.03 15.75
N THR A 428 -20.10 24.59 15.48
CA THR A 428 -20.42 23.17 15.41
C THR A 428 -20.94 22.85 14.01
N THR A 429 -20.43 21.78 13.41
CA THR A 429 -20.83 21.31 12.10
C THR A 429 -21.39 19.89 12.15
N HIS A 430 -22.38 19.65 11.31
CA HIS A 430 -22.92 18.36 10.95
C HIS A 430 -22.36 17.98 9.58
N ARG A 431 -21.69 16.85 9.47
CA ARG A 431 -21.01 16.41 8.27
C ARG A 431 -21.55 15.05 7.84
N ILE A 432 -22.05 14.95 6.61
CA ILE A 432 -22.47 13.68 6.00
C ILE A 432 -21.55 13.42 4.81
N ALA A 433 -20.84 12.30 4.82
CA ALA A 433 -19.96 11.98 3.72
C ALA A 433 -20.22 10.60 3.14
N PHE A 434 -20.05 10.49 1.83
CA PHE A 434 -20.05 9.25 1.06
C PHE A 434 -18.67 9.04 0.45
N THR A 435 -18.08 7.89 0.71
CA THR A 435 -16.75 7.53 0.22
C THR A 435 -16.84 6.26 -0.59
N LEU A 436 -16.20 6.27 -1.76
CA LEU A 436 -16.02 5.12 -2.63
C LEU A 436 -14.53 4.95 -2.86
N GLU A 437 -14.01 3.75 -2.62
CA GLU A 437 -12.61 3.42 -2.85
C GLU A 437 -12.51 2.06 -3.56
N ARG A 438 -11.65 2.00 -4.56
CA ARG A 438 -11.31 0.75 -5.24
C ARG A 438 -9.80 0.62 -5.30
N ASP A 439 -9.26 -0.27 -4.47
CA ASP A 439 -7.83 -0.54 -4.34
C ASP A 439 -7.49 -1.93 -4.87
N THR A 440 -6.71 -1.98 -5.93
CA THR A 440 -6.22 -3.22 -6.56
C THR A 440 -4.72 -3.44 -6.35
N ARG A 441 -4.08 -2.65 -5.49
CA ARG A 441 -2.66 -2.81 -5.14
C ARG A 441 -2.48 -4.09 -4.32
N LEU A 442 -1.48 -4.89 -4.67
CA LEU A 442 -1.15 -6.10 -3.90
C LEU A 442 -0.37 -5.78 -2.63
N ASN A 443 0.45 -4.74 -2.67
CA ASN A 443 1.21 -4.23 -1.53
C ASN A 443 0.94 -2.73 -1.41
N ILE A 444 0.37 -2.31 -0.30
CA ILE A 444 0.03 -0.91 -0.03
C ILE A 444 1.32 -0.11 0.28
N PHE A 445 2.30 -0.74 0.93
CA PHE A 445 3.54 -0.08 1.35
C PHE A 445 4.56 0.12 0.22
N ASP A 446 4.57 -0.77 -0.78
CA ASP A 446 5.41 -0.66 -1.98
C ASP A 446 4.69 -1.23 -3.20
N PRO A 447 3.75 -0.45 -3.76
CA PRO A 447 2.95 -0.90 -4.89
C PRO A 447 3.76 -0.90 -6.18
N LEU A 448 3.90 -2.09 -6.77
CA LEU A 448 4.52 -2.29 -8.10
C LEU A 448 3.47 -2.25 -9.22
N LYS A 449 2.27 -2.79 -8.94
CA LYS A 449 1.16 -2.89 -9.89
C LYS A 449 -0.17 -2.58 -9.22
N GLY A 450 -1.15 -2.21 -10.03
CA GLY A 450 -2.50 -1.97 -9.57
C GLY A 450 -2.93 -0.53 -9.72
N SER A 451 -4.05 -0.21 -9.11
CA SER A 451 -4.62 1.14 -9.09
C SER A 451 -5.36 1.36 -7.79
N ASP A 452 -5.40 2.61 -7.38
CA ASP A 452 -6.22 3.09 -6.29
C ASP A 452 -7.06 4.26 -6.80
N ILE A 453 -8.39 4.13 -6.70
CA ILE A 453 -9.35 5.16 -7.09
C ILE A 453 -10.17 5.48 -5.85
N TYR A 454 -10.15 6.71 -5.46
CA TYR A 454 -10.82 7.24 -4.28
C TYR A 454 -11.72 8.40 -4.67
N GLY A 455 -12.96 8.36 -4.22
CA GLY A 455 -13.94 9.44 -4.37
C GLY A 455 -14.64 9.71 -3.04
N ARG A 456 -14.78 10.96 -2.66
CA ARG A 456 -15.50 11.41 -1.48
C ARG A 456 -16.34 12.63 -1.80
N VAL A 457 -17.60 12.60 -1.37
CA VAL A 457 -18.48 13.77 -1.36
C VAL A 457 -18.96 13.97 0.08
N GLU A 458 -18.82 15.16 0.58
CA GLU A 458 -19.17 15.54 1.96
C GLU A 458 -20.04 16.79 1.96
N PHE A 459 -21.14 16.70 2.68
CA PHE A 459 -22.10 17.78 2.92
C PHE A 459 -21.88 18.30 4.34
N VAL A 460 -21.57 19.57 4.46
CA VAL A 460 -21.29 20.23 5.74
C VAL A 460 -22.34 21.30 6.01
N ALA A 461 -22.93 21.27 7.18
CA ALA A 461 -23.88 22.25 7.65
C ALA A 461 -23.56 22.69 9.08
N GLY A 462 -23.39 23.97 9.32
CA GLY A 462 -23.24 24.53 10.64
C GLY A 462 -24.57 24.50 11.43
N THR A 463 -24.48 24.33 12.75
CA THR A 463 -25.67 24.37 13.63
C THR A 463 -26.33 25.74 13.66
N ILE A 464 -25.53 26.82 13.52
CA ILE A 464 -26.01 28.19 13.44
C ILE A 464 -26.22 28.53 11.96
N PRO A 465 -27.42 29.02 11.56
CA PRO A 465 -27.65 29.44 10.18
C PRO A 465 -26.63 30.49 9.71
N GLY A 466 -26.07 30.29 8.51
CA GLY A 466 -25.06 31.17 7.93
C GLY A 466 -23.59 30.79 8.25
N THR A 467 -23.36 29.74 9.06
CA THR A 467 -22.01 29.23 9.33
C THR A 467 -21.77 27.95 8.58
N ALA A 468 -20.62 27.83 7.91
CA ALA A 468 -20.06 26.59 7.36
C ALA A 468 -21.09 25.72 6.58
N GLN A 469 -21.67 26.24 5.51
CA GLN A 469 -22.63 25.50 4.67
C GLN A 469 -22.05 25.30 3.26
N PHE A 470 -21.53 24.09 3.03
CA PHE A 470 -20.86 23.77 1.76
C PHE A 470 -20.84 22.26 1.47
N THR A 471 -20.55 21.93 0.23
CA THR A 471 -20.28 20.56 -0.20
C THR A 471 -18.83 20.43 -0.66
N THR A 472 -18.10 19.47 -0.15
CA THR A 472 -16.74 19.14 -0.61
C THR A 472 -16.78 17.89 -1.46
N SER A 473 -16.19 17.95 -2.65
CA SER A 473 -16.01 16.80 -3.55
C SER A 473 -14.53 16.57 -3.80
N THR A 474 -14.05 15.35 -3.61
CA THR A 474 -12.65 14.96 -3.89
C THR A 474 -12.63 13.70 -4.71
N LEU A 475 -11.84 13.70 -5.78
CA LEU A 475 -11.57 12.52 -6.61
C LEU A 475 -10.06 12.35 -6.74
N GLN A 476 -9.56 11.15 -6.50
CA GLN A 476 -8.16 10.78 -6.71
C GLN A 476 -8.09 9.48 -7.48
N ALA A 477 -7.19 9.43 -8.45
CA ALA A 477 -6.85 8.20 -9.17
C ALA A 477 -5.33 8.04 -9.18
N THR A 478 -4.88 6.87 -8.75
CA THR A 478 -3.46 6.49 -8.76
C THR A 478 -3.30 5.20 -9.55
N LYS A 479 -2.32 5.14 -10.45
CA LYS A 479 -2.03 3.97 -11.25
C LYS A 479 -0.56 3.60 -11.13
N TYR A 480 -0.28 2.30 -10.98
CA TYR A 480 1.06 1.73 -10.92
C TYR A 480 1.25 0.75 -12.07
N LEU A 481 2.30 0.97 -12.85
CA LEU A 481 2.69 0.15 -14.00
C LEU A 481 4.10 -0.39 -13.75
N HIS A 482 4.24 -1.70 -13.79
CA HIS A 482 5.54 -2.36 -13.63
C HIS A 482 6.14 -2.69 -15.00
N TRP A 483 7.37 -2.23 -15.23
CA TRP A 483 8.09 -2.48 -16.47
C TRP A 483 9.51 -2.95 -16.17
N GLY A 484 9.75 -4.24 -16.44
CA GLY A 484 11.04 -4.87 -16.16
C GLY A 484 11.35 -4.87 -14.66
N ARG A 485 12.29 -4.01 -14.22
CA ARG A 485 12.66 -3.81 -12.82
C ARG A 485 12.16 -2.48 -12.27
N ALA A 486 11.58 -1.64 -13.11
CA ALA A 486 11.11 -0.31 -12.76
C ALA A 486 9.60 -0.28 -12.52
N THR A 487 9.14 0.73 -11.79
CA THR A 487 7.72 1.01 -11.58
C THR A 487 7.44 2.45 -11.95
N PHE A 488 6.45 2.66 -12.81
CA PHE A 488 5.92 3.97 -13.14
C PHE A 488 4.62 4.18 -12.36
N ALA A 489 4.54 5.25 -11.58
CA ALA A 489 3.38 5.62 -10.79
C ALA A 489 2.85 6.98 -11.25
N THR A 490 1.53 7.09 -11.42
CA THR A 490 0.88 8.36 -11.73
C THR A 490 -0.26 8.59 -10.76
N ARG A 491 -0.48 9.84 -10.38
CA ARG A 491 -1.60 10.29 -9.55
C ARG A 491 -2.21 11.56 -10.14
N VAL A 492 -3.53 11.59 -10.16
CA VAL A 492 -4.31 12.80 -10.39
C VAL A 492 -5.28 12.94 -9.23
N ARG A 493 -5.36 14.13 -8.64
CA ARG A 493 -6.33 14.47 -7.60
C ARG A 493 -6.98 15.80 -7.95
N GLY A 494 -8.30 15.82 -7.92
CA GLY A 494 -9.12 17.03 -8.03
C GLY A 494 -9.98 17.19 -6.78
N GLY A 495 -10.16 18.41 -6.33
CA GLY A 495 -11.03 18.77 -5.23
C GLY A 495 -11.83 20.02 -5.55
N TYR A 496 -13.08 20.05 -5.12
CA TYR A 496 -13.97 21.20 -5.26
C TYR A 496 -14.86 21.39 -4.04
N ILE A 497 -14.96 22.62 -3.56
CA ILE A 497 -15.85 23.01 -2.47
C ILE A 497 -16.88 23.99 -3.01
N GLU A 498 -18.16 23.62 -2.91
CA GLU A 498 -19.30 24.42 -3.32
C GLU A 498 -20.02 24.98 -2.09
N PRO A 499 -19.98 26.29 -1.82
CA PRO A 499 -20.80 26.91 -0.77
C PRO A 499 -22.28 26.93 -1.20
N TRP A 500 -23.21 26.57 -0.28
CA TRP A 500 -24.61 26.39 -0.66
C TRP A 500 -25.38 27.70 -0.84
N ARG A 501 -25.09 28.70 -0.01
CA ARG A 501 -25.71 30.04 -0.11
C ARG A 501 -24.77 31.09 0.43
N PRO A 502 -24.36 32.05 -0.36
CA PRO A 502 -23.60 33.19 0.14
C PRO A 502 -24.55 34.16 0.90
N THR A 503 -24.82 33.86 2.15
CA THR A 503 -25.57 34.74 3.06
C THR A 503 -24.68 35.14 4.22
N GLY A 504 -23.69 35.94 3.97
CA GLY A 504 -22.82 36.53 4.99
C GLY A 504 -23.05 38.04 5.11
N PRO A 505 -22.57 38.69 6.18
CA PRO A 505 -22.51 40.14 6.26
C PRO A 505 -21.72 40.67 5.05
N ASP A 506 -22.15 41.83 4.55
CA ASP A 506 -21.49 42.52 3.43
C ASP A 506 -19.97 42.59 3.65
N THR A 507 -19.24 41.76 2.93
CA THR A 507 -17.77 41.70 2.99
C THR A 507 -17.11 42.69 2.05
N SER A 508 -17.85 43.69 1.57
CA SER A 508 -17.35 44.78 0.71
C SER A 508 -16.14 45.53 1.33
N LYS A 509 -15.82 45.25 2.59
CA LYS A 509 -14.68 45.82 3.33
C LYS A 509 -13.49 44.85 3.45
N THR A 510 -13.57 43.64 2.93
CA THR A 510 -12.47 42.65 2.98
C THR A 510 -12.16 42.18 1.57
N ASP A 511 -10.88 42.03 1.24
CA ASP A 511 -10.42 41.50 -0.06
C ASP A 511 -10.69 40.00 -0.24
N VAL A 512 -11.41 39.36 0.69
CA VAL A 512 -11.72 37.92 0.65
C VAL A 512 -13.06 37.72 -0.09
N PRO A 513 -13.10 36.90 -1.14
CA PRO A 513 -14.35 36.55 -1.81
C PRO A 513 -15.41 36.03 -0.82
N LEU A 514 -16.64 36.46 -0.95
CA LEU A 514 -17.75 36.11 -0.07
C LEU A 514 -17.92 34.60 0.05
N GLU A 515 -17.77 33.88 -1.06
CA GLU A 515 -17.88 32.43 -1.15
C GLU A 515 -16.79 31.73 -0.32
N LEU A 516 -15.56 32.24 -0.35
CA LEU A 516 -14.46 31.72 0.40
C LEU A 516 -14.58 32.04 1.90
N ALA A 517 -15.13 33.21 2.25
CA ALA A 517 -15.33 33.61 3.65
C ALA A 517 -16.31 32.68 4.40
N GLN A 518 -17.18 31.96 3.70
CA GLN A 518 -18.13 31.00 4.29
C GLN A 518 -17.58 29.62 4.54
N ILE A 519 -16.40 29.31 3.97
CA ILE A 519 -15.72 28.05 4.17
C ILE A 519 -14.70 28.24 5.30
N PRO A 520 -14.82 27.54 6.42
CA PRO A 520 -13.83 27.59 7.49
C PRO A 520 -12.41 27.36 6.96
N THR A 521 -11.46 28.08 7.51
CA THR A 521 -10.07 28.07 7.01
C THR A 521 -9.46 26.67 7.01
N GLU A 522 -9.81 25.82 7.98
CA GLU A 522 -9.33 24.44 8.08
C GLU A 522 -9.96 23.51 7.02
N ASP A 523 -11.12 23.84 6.48
CA ASP A 523 -11.79 23.04 5.44
C ASP A 523 -11.36 23.39 4.01
N ARG A 524 -10.67 24.52 3.82
CA ARG A 524 -10.18 24.94 2.50
C ARG A 524 -9.05 24.06 2.00
N PHE A 525 -9.01 23.83 0.71
CA PHE A 525 -7.89 23.11 0.11
C PHE A 525 -6.59 23.88 0.23
N ARG A 526 -5.50 23.14 0.44
CA ARG A 526 -4.13 23.63 0.46
C ARG A 526 -3.23 22.69 -0.31
N THR A 527 -2.10 23.19 -0.79
CA THR A 527 -1.17 22.44 -1.63
C THR A 527 0.25 22.98 -1.49
N GLY A 528 1.22 22.12 -1.70
CA GLY A 528 2.65 22.28 -1.48
C GLY A 528 3.14 21.23 -0.51
N GLY A 529 4.41 20.84 -0.57
CA GLY A 529 5.04 19.93 0.38
C GLY A 529 5.28 18.51 -0.13
N ALA A 530 5.82 17.69 0.76
CA ALA A 530 6.33 16.35 0.48
C ALA A 530 5.30 15.38 -0.11
N SER A 531 4.01 15.58 0.17
CA SER A 531 2.91 14.70 -0.24
C SER A 531 2.10 15.21 -1.44
N THR A 532 2.33 16.45 -1.87
CA THR A 532 1.56 17.10 -2.95
C THR A 532 2.46 17.56 -4.09
N VAL A 533 3.06 18.76 -4.00
CA VAL A 533 4.00 19.28 -4.99
C VAL A 533 5.36 19.49 -4.30
N ARG A 534 6.26 18.54 -4.51
CA ARG A 534 7.62 18.59 -3.92
C ARG A 534 8.42 19.75 -4.49
N GLY A 535 9.33 20.29 -3.71
CA GLY A 535 10.10 21.49 -4.08
C GLY A 535 9.51 22.79 -3.50
N TYR A 536 8.28 22.72 -2.95
CA TYR A 536 7.61 23.80 -2.24
C TYR A 536 7.41 23.43 -0.77
N TYR A 537 7.31 24.43 0.12
CA TYR A 537 6.93 24.19 1.51
C TYR A 537 5.52 23.63 1.63
N GLU A 538 5.22 23.07 2.79
CA GLU A 538 3.87 22.58 3.09
C GLU A 538 2.89 23.75 3.03
N ASN A 539 1.78 23.54 2.29
CA ASN A 539 0.73 24.53 2.07
C ASN A 539 1.18 25.84 1.41
N GLU A 540 2.31 25.87 0.73
CA GLU A 540 2.88 27.11 0.15
C GLU A 540 2.08 27.66 -1.05
N LEU A 541 1.35 26.81 -1.77
CA LEU A 541 0.73 27.16 -3.05
C LEU A 541 -0.69 27.68 -2.89
N GLY A 542 -1.05 28.67 -3.70
CA GLY A 542 -2.35 29.36 -3.69
C GLY A 542 -2.23 30.85 -3.40
N THR A 543 -3.38 31.51 -3.32
CA THR A 543 -3.45 32.95 -3.05
C THR A 543 -3.06 33.24 -1.61
N ARG A 544 -2.39 34.38 -1.43
CA ARG A 544 -1.91 34.88 -0.13
C ARG A 544 -2.61 36.16 0.27
N GLU A 545 -2.80 36.32 1.56
CA GLU A 545 -3.19 37.55 2.20
C GLU A 545 -1.97 38.16 2.90
N VAL A 546 -1.72 39.42 2.67
CA VAL A 546 -0.59 40.15 3.27
C VAL A 546 -1.14 41.03 4.39
N HIS A 547 -0.68 40.77 5.60
CA HIS A 547 -1.06 41.56 6.78
C HIS A 547 0.13 42.38 7.24
N THR A 548 -0.12 43.65 7.57
CA THR A 548 0.87 44.54 8.16
C THR A 548 0.53 44.77 9.63
N LEU A 549 1.35 44.24 10.53
CA LEU A 549 1.26 44.56 11.95
C LEU A 549 2.08 45.83 12.19
N SER A 550 1.37 46.94 12.36
CA SER A 550 2.04 48.19 12.79
C SER A 550 2.13 48.20 14.31
N SER A 551 3.37 48.07 14.80
CA SER A 551 3.73 48.32 16.20
C SER A 551 4.44 49.64 16.31
N ALA A 552 4.45 50.28 17.50
CA ALA A 552 4.94 51.61 17.72
C ALA A 552 6.38 51.89 17.22
N ASN A 553 7.17 50.87 16.91
CA ASN A 553 8.56 51.01 16.43
C ASN A 553 8.95 50.14 15.23
N THR A 554 8.07 49.27 14.71
CA THR A 554 8.40 48.39 13.57
C THR A 554 7.11 47.88 12.90
N ASP A 555 7.02 48.09 11.59
CA ASP A 555 5.99 47.41 10.75
C ASP A 555 6.51 46.03 10.38
N SER A 556 5.79 45.01 10.82
CA SER A 556 6.06 43.63 10.42
C SER A 556 5.03 43.21 9.38
N VAL A 557 5.47 42.85 8.18
CA VAL A 557 4.63 42.31 7.12
C VAL A 557 4.73 40.80 7.16
N TYR A 558 3.59 40.13 7.30
CA TYR A 558 3.50 38.67 7.21
C TYR A 558 2.44 38.27 6.17
N SER A 559 2.63 37.12 5.59
CA SER A 559 1.81 36.61 4.51
C SER A 559 1.19 35.28 4.92
N VAL A 560 -0.13 35.20 4.84
CA VAL A 560 -0.95 34.02 5.17
C VAL A 560 -1.53 33.42 3.91
N ILE A 561 -1.46 32.09 3.76
CA ILE A 561 -2.06 31.38 2.63
C ILE A 561 -3.54 31.14 2.93
N ARG A 562 -4.41 31.69 2.10
CA ARG A 562 -5.86 31.63 2.27
C ARG A 562 -6.45 30.24 2.08
N GLY A 563 -5.77 29.39 1.28
CA GLY A 563 -6.37 28.17 0.73
C GLY A 563 -7.41 28.51 -0.34
N GLY A 564 -8.17 27.52 -0.81
CA GLY A 564 -9.15 27.76 -1.87
C GLY A 564 -10.23 26.70 -1.99
N GLN A 565 -11.16 26.96 -2.90
CA GLN A 565 -12.28 26.06 -3.21
C GLN A 565 -11.89 24.96 -4.18
N VAL A 566 -10.92 25.18 -5.07
CA VAL A 566 -10.54 24.21 -6.09
C VAL A 566 -9.10 23.81 -5.93
N GLN A 567 -8.84 22.49 -5.98
CA GLN A 567 -7.52 21.91 -5.97
C GLN A 567 -7.32 21.02 -7.20
N LEU A 568 -6.16 21.10 -7.83
CA LEU A 568 -5.72 20.16 -8.85
C LEU A 568 -4.28 19.74 -8.57
N LEU A 569 -4.05 18.43 -8.53
CA LEU A 569 -2.72 17.82 -8.37
C LEU A 569 -2.49 16.77 -9.45
N VAL A 570 -1.32 16.78 -10.03
CA VAL A 570 -0.85 15.76 -10.97
C VAL A 570 0.56 15.36 -10.55
N SER A 571 0.81 14.06 -10.43
CA SER A 571 2.14 13.53 -10.13
C SER A 571 2.47 12.38 -11.03
N ALA A 572 3.71 12.31 -11.47
CA ALA A 572 4.28 11.17 -12.19
C ALA A 572 5.63 10.82 -11.57
N GLU A 573 5.85 9.55 -11.30
CA GLU A 573 7.05 9.09 -10.62
C GLU A 573 7.56 7.80 -11.27
N PHE A 574 8.83 7.79 -11.65
CA PHE A 574 9.52 6.63 -12.16
C PHE A 574 10.48 6.10 -11.11
N ARG A 575 10.22 4.91 -10.59
CA ARG A 575 10.98 4.23 -9.53
C ARG A 575 11.81 3.12 -10.12
N PHE A 576 13.06 3.02 -9.72
CA PHE A 576 13.95 1.94 -10.12
C PHE A 576 14.87 1.48 -8.99
N PRO A 577 15.04 0.16 -8.84
CA PRO A 577 15.94 -0.38 -7.82
C PRO A 577 17.38 -0.06 -8.20
N LEU A 578 18.18 0.35 -7.22
CA LEU A 578 19.62 0.54 -7.35
C LEU A 578 20.36 -0.73 -6.89
N LEU A 579 20.68 -0.78 -5.63
CA LEU A 579 21.41 -1.88 -5.02
C LEU A 579 20.77 -2.23 -3.69
N TRP A 580 20.56 -3.51 -3.44
CA TRP A 580 20.09 -4.07 -2.17
C TRP A 580 18.72 -3.49 -1.75
N ILE A 581 18.70 -2.66 -0.67
CA ILE A 581 17.47 -2.00 -0.16
C ILE A 581 17.27 -0.59 -0.73
N PHE A 582 18.21 -0.12 -1.55
CA PHE A 582 18.16 1.23 -2.12
C PHE A 582 17.42 1.23 -3.45
N SER A 583 16.56 2.23 -3.63
CA SER A 583 15.93 2.55 -4.90
C SER A 583 15.98 4.06 -5.13
N ALA A 584 15.97 4.46 -6.39
CA ALA A 584 15.87 5.85 -6.79
C ALA A 584 14.52 6.12 -7.44
N ALA A 585 14.12 7.38 -7.43
CA ALA A 585 12.97 7.86 -8.15
C ALA A 585 13.30 9.16 -8.86
N ALA A 586 12.75 9.30 -10.06
CA ALA A 586 12.62 10.59 -10.74
C ALA A 586 11.15 10.95 -10.77
N PHE A 587 10.83 12.21 -10.49
CA PHE A 587 9.43 12.62 -10.42
C PHE A 587 9.17 13.97 -11.08
N PHE A 588 7.91 14.13 -11.47
CA PHE A 588 7.31 15.37 -11.91
C PHE A 588 6.03 15.58 -11.11
N ASP A 589 5.91 16.72 -10.47
CA ASP A 589 4.71 17.12 -9.74
C ASP A 589 4.19 18.44 -10.30
N GLY A 590 2.87 18.57 -10.36
CA GLY A 590 2.19 19.79 -10.71
C GLY A 590 0.97 19.99 -9.82
N GLY A 591 0.70 21.21 -9.42
CA GLY A 591 -0.47 21.49 -8.62
C GLY A 591 -0.68 22.96 -8.32
N ASN A 592 -1.91 23.29 -7.97
CA ASN A 592 -2.28 24.58 -7.38
C ASN A 592 -3.63 24.48 -6.66
N VAL A 593 -3.92 25.53 -5.94
CA VAL A 593 -5.23 25.79 -5.31
C VAL A 593 -5.73 27.16 -5.77
N TRP A 594 -6.99 27.22 -6.15
CA TRP A 594 -7.65 28.45 -6.58
C TRP A 594 -8.77 28.83 -5.61
N GLU A 595 -8.90 30.11 -5.37
CA GLU A 595 -9.96 30.63 -4.49
C GLU A 595 -11.34 30.36 -5.05
N ARG A 596 -11.50 30.48 -6.37
CA ARG A 596 -12.77 30.26 -7.08
C ARG A 596 -12.57 29.49 -8.38
N PRO A 597 -13.59 28.82 -8.90
CA PRO A 597 -13.52 28.14 -10.19
C PRO A 597 -13.19 29.09 -11.37
N GLU A 598 -13.64 30.35 -11.31
CA GLU A 598 -13.40 31.33 -12.36
C GLU A 598 -11.92 31.73 -12.49
N ASP A 599 -11.16 31.54 -11.45
CA ASP A 599 -9.72 31.83 -11.43
C ASP A 599 -8.91 30.79 -12.26
N ILE A 600 -9.56 29.70 -12.67
CA ILE A 600 -8.94 28.64 -13.48
C ILE A 600 -9.06 28.99 -14.95
N LYS A 601 -7.95 29.40 -15.55
CA LYS A 601 -7.88 29.65 -17.01
C LYS A 601 -6.94 28.64 -17.67
N PRO A 602 -7.23 28.18 -18.89
CA PRO A 602 -6.33 27.26 -19.59
C PRO A 602 -4.88 27.77 -19.69
N GLY A 603 -4.70 29.08 -19.85
CA GLY A 603 -3.39 29.73 -19.86
C GLY A 603 -2.63 29.59 -18.53
N ASN A 604 -3.34 29.53 -17.40
CA ASN A 604 -2.72 29.35 -16.09
C ASN A 604 -2.24 27.92 -15.87
N ILE A 605 -2.90 26.94 -16.49
CA ILE A 605 -2.54 25.52 -16.37
C ILE A 605 -1.37 25.18 -17.31
N PHE A 606 -1.44 25.58 -18.58
CA PHE A 606 -0.49 25.14 -19.61
C PHE A 606 0.61 26.16 -19.91
N SER A 607 0.67 27.27 -19.18
CA SER A 607 1.74 28.25 -19.37
C SER A 607 3.03 27.78 -18.70
N PHE A 608 4.09 27.63 -19.50
CA PHE A 608 5.46 27.39 -19.02
C PHE A 608 6.37 28.62 -19.15
N GLY A 609 5.77 29.79 -19.35
CA GLY A 609 6.51 31.06 -19.44
C GLY A 609 7.17 31.50 -18.14
N ASN A 610 8.03 32.51 -18.24
CA ASN A 610 8.73 33.08 -17.11
C ASN A 610 7.76 33.79 -16.15
N GLY A 611 7.89 33.50 -14.87
CA GLY A 611 7.09 34.07 -13.79
C GLY A 611 5.70 33.45 -13.65
N ALA A 612 5.42 32.91 -12.48
CA ALA A 612 4.14 32.32 -12.12
C ALA A 612 3.44 33.18 -11.06
N GLY A 613 2.17 33.54 -11.33
CA GLY A 613 1.29 34.18 -10.38
C GLY A 613 0.67 33.19 -9.41
N TYR A 614 -0.11 33.69 -8.43
CA TYR A 614 -0.79 32.82 -7.46
C TYR A 614 -1.80 31.84 -8.09
N ASN A 615 -2.45 32.26 -9.18
CA ASN A 615 -3.41 31.45 -9.89
C ASN A 615 -2.78 30.53 -10.95
N ASP A 616 -1.47 30.56 -11.15
CA ASP A 616 -0.79 29.74 -12.12
C ASP A 616 -0.40 28.39 -11.54
N MET A 617 -0.59 27.33 -12.33
CA MET A 617 -0.12 25.99 -11.98
C MET A 617 1.38 26.01 -11.70
N ARG A 618 1.79 25.46 -10.57
CA ARG A 618 3.17 25.30 -10.16
C ARG A 618 3.65 23.88 -10.50
N TYR A 619 4.84 23.79 -11.04
CA TYR A 619 5.46 22.53 -11.44
C TYR A 619 6.83 22.36 -10.80
N SER A 620 7.16 21.11 -10.52
CA SER A 620 8.49 20.71 -10.08
C SER A 620 8.92 19.41 -10.72
N VAL A 621 10.22 19.24 -10.85
CA VAL A 621 10.88 17.97 -11.18
C VAL A 621 11.84 17.64 -10.07
N GLY A 622 12.15 16.38 -9.89
CA GLY A 622 13.08 16.03 -8.84
C GLY A 622 13.60 14.61 -8.90
N LEU A 623 14.55 14.38 -8.01
CA LEU A 623 15.16 13.08 -7.78
C LEU A 623 15.00 12.70 -6.31
N GLY A 624 14.80 11.42 -6.08
CA GLY A 624 14.63 10.87 -4.74
C GLY A 624 15.43 9.60 -4.53
N LEU A 625 15.93 9.45 -3.31
CA LEU A 625 16.54 8.22 -2.80
C LEU A 625 15.56 7.58 -1.82
N ARG A 626 15.39 6.27 -1.93
CA ARG A 626 14.53 5.47 -1.07
C ARG A 626 15.30 4.32 -0.46
N VAL A 627 15.05 4.08 0.81
CA VAL A 627 15.60 2.94 1.55
C VAL A 627 14.44 2.07 1.99
N GLY A 628 14.37 0.83 1.48
CA GLY A 628 13.33 -0.13 1.84
C GLY A 628 13.49 -0.59 3.29
N THR A 629 12.45 -0.38 4.11
CA THR A 629 12.40 -0.89 5.49
C THR A 629 11.16 -1.75 5.68
N PRO A 630 11.11 -2.63 6.71
CA PRO A 630 9.93 -3.44 6.99
C PRO A 630 8.65 -2.64 7.29
N ILE A 631 8.79 -1.39 7.70
CA ILE A 631 7.70 -0.47 8.06
C ILE A 631 7.36 0.53 6.95
N GLY A 632 7.96 0.38 5.76
CA GLY A 632 7.82 1.27 4.61
C GLY A 632 9.14 1.95 4.22
N PRO A 633 9.22 2.54 3.02
CA PRO A 633 10.44 3.18 2.57
C PRO A 633 10.70 4.51 3.31
N ILE A 634 11.96 4.72 3.67
CA ILE A 634 12.47 6.04 4.03
C ILE A 634 12.77 6.77 2.73
N ARG A 635 12.32 8.01 2.58
CA ARG A 635 12.47 8.82 1.37
C ARG A 635 13.21 10.10 1.65
N LEU A 636 14.09 10.44 0.71
CA LEU A 636 14.79 11.70 0.64
C LEU A 636 14.60 12.22 -0.79
N ASP A 637 13.72 13.19 -0.97
CA ASP A 637 13.36 13.73 -2.28
C ASP A 637 13.80 15.19 -2.39
N TYR A 638 14.54 15.56 -3.44
CA TYR A 638 14.83 16.95 -3.77
C TYR A 638 14.03 17.36 -5.01
N GLY A 639 13.19 18.38 -4.86
CA GLY A 639 12.38 18.93 -5.94
C GLY A 639 12.89 20.29 -6.38
N TRP A 640 13.10 20.46 -7.69
CA TRP A 640 13.41 21.75 -8.31
C TRP A 640 12.14 22.38 -8.86
N LYS A 641 11.92 23.66 -8.55
CA LYS A 641 10.82 24.47 -9.10
C LYS A 641 11.08 24.75 -10.58
N LEU A 642 10.13 24.44 -11.47
CA LEU A 642 10.27 24.66 -12.91
C LEU A 642 9.89 26.09 -13.33
N ARG A 643 9.10 26.79 -12.50
CA ARG A 643 8.68 28.16 -12.76
C ARG A 643 9.12 29.03 -11.61
N THR A 644 9.78 30.12 -11.93
CA THR A 644 10.07 31.18 -10.96
C THR A 644 8.80 31.96 -10.63
N ALA A 645 8.64 32.39 -9.38
CA ALA A 645 7.56 33.27 -8.97
C ALA A 645 7.74 34.66 -9.62
N ARG A 646 6.59 35.31 -9.92
CA ARG A 646 6.61 36.70 -10.33
C ARG A 646 6.87 37.61 -9.13
N PRO A 647 7.41 38.85 -9.34
CA PRO A 647 7.64 39.79 -8.25
C PRO A 647 6.39 40.19 -7.46
N ASP A 648 5.20 40.19 -8.13
CA ASP A 648 3.90 40.46 -7.53
C ASP A 648 3.29 39.24 -6.81
N ALA A 649 3.87 38.06 -6.97
CA ALA A 649 3.42 36.81 -6.36
C ALA A 649 4.61 35.94 -5.94
N PRO A 650 5.49 36.43 -5.05
CA PRO A 650 6.71 35.73 -4.70
C PRO A 650 6.44 34.42 -3.97
N ASP A 651 7.29 33.43 -4.22
CA ASP A 651 7.30 32.22 -3.41
C ASP A 651 7.81 32.56 -1.99
N VAL A 652 7.35 31.81 -1.00
CA VAL A 652 7.84 31.96 0.37
C VAL A 652 9.29 31.53 0.47
N ASN A 653 9.65 30.45 -0.21
CA ASN A 653 11.03 30.08 -0.37
C ASN A 653 11.51 30.53 -1.76
N PRO A 654 12.42 31.52 -1.84
CA PRO A 654 12.99 31.96 -3.11
C PRO A 654 13.99 30.94 -3.69
N ASP A 655 14.39 29.91 -2.91
CA ASP A 655 15.32 28.89 -3.37
C ASP A 655 14.74 28.11 -4.57
N PRO A 656 15.60 27.68 -5.49
CA PRO A 656 15.17 26.98 -6.71
C PRO A 656 14.57 25.59 -6.43
N GLY A 657 14.65 25.09 -5.21
CA GLY A 657 14.11 23.80 -4.80
C GLY A 657 14.19 23.55 -3.31
N LEU A 658 13.62 22.43 -2.89
CA LEU A 658 13.55 22.05 -1.48
C LEU A 658 13.79 20.53 -1.31
N LEU A 659 14.49 20.20 -0.22
CA LEU A 659 14.72 18.83 0.22
C LEU A 659 13.58 18.38 1.15
N HIS A 660 12.96 17.26 0.80
CA HIS A 660 11.91 16.64 1.61
C HIS A 660 12.41 15.33 2.19
N PHE A 661 12.14 15.12 3.46
CA PHE A 661 12.34 13.84 4.13
C PHE A 661 11.00 13.28 4.59
N SER A 662 10.75 11.99 4.38
CA SER A 662 9.55 11.34 4.89
C SER A 662 9.73 9.83 5.06
N LEU A 663 8.92 9.25 5.97
CA LEU A 663 8.79 7.82 6.14
C LEU A 663 7.46 7.38 5.50
N GLY A 664 7.52 6.40 4.59
CA GLY A 664 6.38 5.93 3.82
C GLY A 664 6.33 6.45 2.38
N HIS A 665 5.21 6.21 1.68
CA HIS A 665 5.00 6.67 0.30
C HIS A 665 4.42 8.08 0.23
N ALA A 666 4.65 8.76 -0.91
CA ALA A 666 4.10 10.11 -1.13
C ALA A 666 2.57 10.09 -1.25
N TYR A 667 2.00 8.91 -1.59
CA TYR A 667 0.57 8.73 -1.83
C TYR A 667 0.18 7.25 -1.82
#